data_559e402f48fcc27039221e7cfce89aa8
#
_entry.id   559e402f48fcc27039221e7cfce89aa8
#
_cell.length_a   1.000
_cell.length_b   1.000
_cell.length_c   1.000
_cell.angle_alpha   90.00
_cell.angle_beta   90.00
_cell.angle_gamma   90.00
#
_symmetry.space_group_name_H-M   'P 1'
#
loop_
_entity.id
_entity.type
_entity.pdbx_description
1 polymer ?
#
loop_
_entity_poly.entity_id
_entity_poly.type
_entity_poly.pdbx_seq_one_letter_code
_entity_poly.pdbx_strand_id
1 'polypeptide(L)'
;MTPEQFRASILEGIPAGLPPEKSFDHNLNHAPRRKDILSNPEKKLAVNNALRYIPREHHALLAGEFANELETYGRIYMYRYRPDYPISARKLVDFPHQSVQAAAIMMMLSNNLDHKVAQHPHELITYGGNGAVFQNWAQYRLTMKYLAEMTDKQTLVLYSGHPMGLFPSHAEAPRVVVTNGMVIPNYSAPDDYERMNALGVTQYGQMTAGSFMYIGPQGIVHGTTITVMNACRLKLKEGDGTMKGKVFVTSGLGGMSGAQPKATVIAGGICVVAEVNPRVIATRHSQGWVDEVFTDLGMLTGRMEKARAGQEAVSLAYEGNIVNLWEYFLEHGIRVELGSDQTSLHNPFAGGYYPVGKSFEEANEMMAKEPDQFKEAVYASLRRHVEAVNGLSELGMYFWDYGNAFLLEAGRAGANVFRTDGDYRYQSYVQAILGPLFFDYGFGPFRWVCTSSDPADLAITDQIAVEALEQLAAEVPPEIKGQLMDNIHWIREAESHKLVVGSQARILYADSEGRIAIAKAFNRAIREGKLSAPVVLGRDHHDVSGTDSPYRETSNIYDGSRFTADMAVQNVIGDSFRGATWVSIHNGGGVGWGEVINGGFGMLLDGTEAADGRLEMMLHWDVNNGIARRSWARNEGALLAIRREMERTPLLTVTLPNLVDDNLLDRLYGSGSAG
;
A
#
# COMPACT_ATOMS: atom_id res chain seq x y z
N MET A 1 -11.80 29.27 8.96
CA MET A 1 -12.36 29.33 7.59
C MET A 1 -13.78 28.80 7.64
N THR A 2 -14.75 29.54 7.08
CA THR A 2 -16.15 29.07 7.00
C THR A 2 -16.32 28.03 5.88
N PRO A 3 -17.43 27.24 5.84
CA PRO A 3 -17.70 26.33 4.72
C PRO A 3 -17.74 27.02 3.36
N GLU A 4 -18.26 28.22 3.28
CA GLU A 4 -18.33 29.01 2.05
C GLU A 4 -16.93 29.43 1.58
N GLN A 5 -16.07 29.86 2.49
CA GLN A 5 -14.66 30.19 2.17
C GLN A 5 -13.88 28.96 1.70
N PHE A 6 -14.13 27.77 2.29
CA PHE A 6 -13.54 26.52 1.86
C PHE A 6 -13.96 26.16 0.44
N ARG A 7 -15.27 26.22 0.15
CA ARG A 7 -15.80 25.95 -1.21
C ARG A 7 -15.26 26.95 -2.24
N ALA A 8 -15.22 28.23 -1.90
CA ALA A 8 -14.68 29.28 -2.77
C ALA A 8 -13.20 29.03 -3.10
N SER A 9 -12.39 28.63 -2.12
CA SER A 9 -10.96 28.34 -2.33
C SER A 9 -10.73 27.14 -3.25
N ILE A 10 -11.62 26.11 -3.24
CA ILE A 10 -11.56 24.99 -4.20
C ILE A 10 -11.93 25.48 -5.61
N LEU A 11 -13.03 26.23 -5.75
CA LEU A 11 -13.51 26.72 -7.04
C LEU A 11 -12.55 27.73 -7.69
N GLU A 12 -11.80 28.49 -6.89
CA GLU A 12 -10.76 29.36 -7.40
C GLU A 12 -9.66 28.59 -8.14
N GLY A 13 -9.28 27.41 -7.60
CA GLY A 13 -8.18 26.60 -8.14
C GLY A 13 -6.82 27.27 -7.96
N ILE A 14 -6.10 27.52 -9.05
CA ILE A 14 -4.87 28.32 -9.04
C ILE A 14 -5.28 29.79 -8.98
N PRO A 15 -4.94 30.54 -7.92
CA PRO A 15 -5.31 31.95 -7.80
C PRO A 15 -4.72 32.77 -8.96
N ALA A 16 -5.54 33.72 -9.51
CA ALA A 16 -5.07 34.64 -10.49
C ALA A 16 -4.05 35.64 -9.92
N GLY A 17 -4.26 36.08 -8.67
CA GLY A 17 -3.30 36.87 -7.91
C GLY A 17 -2.21 36.02 -7.28
N LEU A 18 -1.04 36.59 -7.06
CA LEU A 18 0.07 35.92 -6.41
C LEU A 18 -0.24 35.68 -4.91
N PRO A 19 -0.33 34.43 -4.43
CA PRO A 19 -0.50 34.17 -3.00
C PRO A 19 0.71 34.66 -2.18
N PRO A 20 0.54 34.96 -0.90
CA PRO A 20 1.66 35.29 -0.03
C PRO A 20 2.64 34.13 0.04
N GLU A 21 3.91 34.44 0.24
CA GLU A 21 4.93 33.42 0.50
C GLU A 21 4.58 32.64 1.77
N LYS A 22 4.77 31.32 1.73
CA LYS A 22 4.46 30.45 2.85
C LYS A 22 5.73 30.06 3.58
N SER A 23 5.71 30.26 4.90
CA SER A 23 6.79 29.78 5.76
C SER A 23 6.85 28.24 5.78
N PHE A 24 8.06 27.73 5.86
CA PHE A 24 8.31 26.32 6.09
C PHE A 24 7.98 25.98 7.56
N ASP A 25 7.13 25.00 7.78
CA ASP A 25 6.74 24.56 9.13
C ASP A 25 7.68 23.47 9.64
N HIS A 26 8.68 23.84 10.40
CA HIS A 26 9.67 22.94 10.98
C HIS A 26 9.11 21.91 11.98
N ASN A 27 7.85 22.04 12.39
CA ASN A 27 7.20 21.09 13.31
C ASN A 27 6.63 19.86 12.60
N LEU A 28 6.55 19.89 11.27
CA LEU A 28 6.07 18.76 10.48
C LEU A 28 7.21 17.84 10.07
N ASN A 29 6.84 16.59 9.80
CA ASN A 29 7.76 15.60 9.26
C ASN A 29 7.89 15.80 7.74
N HIS A 30 8.92 16.51 7.31
CA HIS A 30 9.19 16.78 5.91
C HIS A 30 9.89 15.62 5.21
N ALA A 31 9.67 15.49 3.90
CA ALA A 31 10.40 14.55 3.07
C ALA A 31 11.90 14.89 3.02
N PRO A 32 12.78 13.89 3.02
CA PRO A 32 14.22 14.13 2.83
C PRO A 32 14.48 14.85 1.51
N ARG A 33 15.56 15.65 1.49
CA ARG A 33 16.04 16.25 0.24
C ARG A 33 16.28 15.17 -0.81
N ARG A 34 15.76 15.38 -2.01
CA ARG A 34 15.96 14.44 -3.13
C ARG A 34 17.32 14.67 -3.79
N LYS A 35 17.83 13.60 -4.42
CA LYS A 35 19.10 13.66 -5.17
C LYS A 35 19.04 14.77 -6.23
N ASP A 36 20.11 15.56 -6.31
CA ASP A 36 20.35 16.50 -7.40
C ASP A 36 20.88 15.71 -8.60
N ILE A 37 20.06 15.54 -9.62
CA ILE A 37 20.36 14.70 -10.79
C ILE A 37 20.27 15.48 -12.11
N LEU A 38 19.79 16.72 -12.06
CA LEU A 38 19.57 17.52 -13.23
C LEU A 38 20.78 18.35 -13.62
N SER A 39 21.13 18.34 -14.91
CA SER A 39 22.06 19.32 -15.50
C SER A 39 21.43 20.73 -15.57
N ASN A 40 22.23 21.77 -15.74
CA ASN A 40 21.70 23.14 -15.85
C ASN A 40 20.64 23.34 -16.94
N PRO A 41 20.76 22.77 -18.16
CA PRO A 41 19.67 22.81 -19.12
C PRO A 41 18.37 22.12 -18.63
N GLU A 42 18.50 21.02 -17.89
CA GLU A 42 17.36 20.30 -17.33
C GLU A 42 16.74 21.04 -16.15
N LYS A 43 17.52 21.71 -15.29
CA LYS A 43 17.00 22.61 -14.24
C LYS A 43 16.16 23.73 -14.85
N LYS A 44 16.64 24.34 -15.95
CA LYS A 44 15.84 25.32 -16.70
C LYS A 44 14.52 24.72 -17.21
N LEU A 45 14.54 23.49 -17.71
CA LEU A 45 13.35 22.78 -18.17
C LEU A 45 12.39 22.50 -17.01
N ALA A 46 12.89 22.05 -15.85
CA ALA A 46 12.09 21.80 -14.65
C ALA A 46 11.35 23.06 -14.18
N VAL A 47 12.05 24.19 -14.10
CA VAL A 47 11.44 25.48 -13.74
C VAL A 47 10.40 25.91 -14.77
N ASN A 48 10.67 25.73 -16.07
CA ASN A 48 9.69 26.01 -17.13
C ASN A 48 8.44 25.13 -17.00
N ASN A 49 8.61 23.85 -16.68
CA ASN A 49 7.50 22.92 -16.42
C ASN A 49 6.65 23.32 -15.20
N ALA A 50 7.25 23.89 -14.17
CA ALA A 50 6.52 24.41 -13.03
C ALA A 50 5.77 25.71 -13.36
N LEU A 51 6.42 26.63 -14.08
CA LEU A 51 5.82 27.91 -14.45
C LEU A 51 4.61 27.80 -15.39
N ARG A 52 4.48 26.70 -16.14
CA ARG A 52 3.33 26.51 -17.08
C ARG A 52 1.95 26.51 -16.41
N TYR A 53 1.88 26.34 -15.09
CA TYR A 53 0.62 26.39 -14.32
C TYR A 53 0.19 27.82 -13.97
N ILE A 54 1.09 28.79 -14.07
CA ILE A 54 0.99 30.10 -13.45
C ILE A 54 0.84 31.19 -14.51
N PRO A 55 0.01 32.23 -14.28
CA PRO A 55 -0.07 33.38 -15.16
C PRO A 55 1.30 34.03 -15.41
N ARG A 56 1.53 34.46 -16.66
CA ARG A 56 2.85 34.93 -17.14
C ARG A 56 3.39 36.12 -16.34
N GLU A 57 2.51 37.01 -15.85
CA GLU A 57 2.89 38.18 -15.04
C GLU A 57 3.65 37.83 -13.77
N HIS A 58 3.50 36.60 -13.24
CA HIS A 58 4.18 36.17 -12.03
C HIS A 58 5.48 35.39 -12.30
N HIS A 59 5.80 35.07 -13.56
CA HIS A 59 6.94 34.23 -13.91
C HIS A 59 8.29 34.82 -13.46
N ALA A 60 8.46 36.15 -13.55
CA ALA A 60 9.72 36.81 -13.20
C ALA A 60 10.11 36.60 -11.71
N LEU A 61 9.13 36.59 -10.81
CA LEU A 61 9.33 36.34 -9.40
C LEU A 61 9.46 34.83 -9.11
N LEU A 62 8.51 34.05 -9.64
CA LEU A 62 8.39 32.63 -9.30
C LEU A 62 9.49 31.77 -9.91
N ALA A 63 10.13 32.18 -11.00
CA ALA A 63 11.27 31.47 -11.56
C ALA A 63 12.42 31.35 -10.55
N GLY A 64 12.71 32.42 -9.81
CA GLY A 64 13.73 32.40 -8.75
C GLY A 64 13.31 31.54 -7.56
N GLU A 65 12.04 31.62 -7.15
CA GLU A 65 11.49 30.82 -6.05
C GLU A 65 11.53 29.32 -6.38
N PHE A 66 11.07 28.92 -7.56
CA PHE A 66 11.07 27.52 -7.98
C PHE A 66 12.48 26.97 -8.22
N ALA A 67 13.39 27.79 -8.71
CA ALA A 67 14.80 27.42 -8.78
C ALA A 67 15.39 27.16 -7.38
N ASN A 68 15.06 27.98 -6.39
CA ASN A 68 15.47 27.79 -5.01
C ASN A 68 14.86 26.52 -4.38
N GLU A 69 13.57 26.23 -4.63
CA GLU A 69 12.97 24.96 -4.21
C GLU A 69 13.72 23.76 -4.81
N LEU A 70 14.03 23.80 -6.10
CA LEU A 70 14.77 22.73 -6.78
C LEU A 70 16.17 22.52 -6.18
N GLU A 71 16.91 23.60 -5.90
CA GLU A 71 18.24 23.52 -5.27
C GLU A 71 18.17 23.04 -3.81
N THR A 72 17.13 23.46 -3.07
CA THR A 72 17.00 23.13 -1.64
C THR A 72 16.45 21.72 -1.43
N TYR A 73 15.45 21.29 -2.18
CA TYR A 73 14.73 20.03 -1.97
C TYR A 73 14.99 18.98 -3.03
N GLY A 74 15.62 19.36 -4.15
CA GLY A 74 15.78 18.52 -5.35
C GLY A 74 14.48 18.37 -6.17
N ARG A 75 13.40 19.04 -5.79
CA ARG A 75 12.08 19.02 -6.44
C ARG A 75 11.41 20.37 -6.30
N ILE A 76 10.43 20.66 -7.20
CA ILE A 76 9.63 21.89 -7.16
C ILE A 76 8.23 21.51 -6.67
N TYR A 77 7.96 21.78 -5.40
CA TYR A 77 6.67 21.49 -4.76
C TYR A 77 5.65 22.63 -4.91
N MET A 78 6.09 23.84 -5.27
CA MET A 78 5.27 25.05 -5.39
C MET A 78 4.58 25.38 -4.07
N TYR A 79 5.29 25.40 -2.94
CA TYR A 79 4.77 25.55 -1.57
C TYR A 79 3.89 26.79 -1.40
N ARG A 80 4.18 27.89 -2.10
CA ARG A 80 3.35 29.11 -2.11
C ARG A 80 1.89 28.81 -2.42
N TYR A 81 1.61 27.82 -3.27
CA TYR A 81 0.28 27.42 -3.73
C TYR A 81 -0.41 26.42 -2.82
N ARG A 82 0.22 26.00 -1.72
CA ARG A 82 -0.46 25.17 -0.71
C ARG A 82 -1.73 25.89 -0.23
N PRO A 83 -2.89 25.18 -0.07
CA PRO A 83 -4.10 25.79 0.46
C PRO A 83 -3.92 26.36 1.88
N ASP A 84 -4.73 27.34 2.25
CA ASP A 84 -4.75 27.90 3.60
C ASP A 84 -5.73 27.17 4.54
N TYR A 85 -6.54 26.26 3.99
CA TYR A 85 -7.43 25.42 4.78
C TYR A 85 -6.72 24.13 5.21
N PRO A 86 -7.04 23.58 6.39
CA PRO A 86 -6.57 22.27 6.80
C PRO A 86 -7.18 21.19 5.91
N ILE A 87 -6.31 20.38 5.28
CA ILE A 87 -6.74 19.27 4.43
C ILE A 87 -7.10 18.09 5.31
N SER A 88 -8.30 17.57 5.17
CA SER A 88 -8.82 16.41 5.91
C SER A 88 -10.02 15.79 5.20
N ALA A 89 -10.36 14.54 5.53
CA ALA A 89 -11.57 13.85 5.09
C ALA A 89 -12.81 14.49 5.75
N ARG A 90 -13.30 15.57 5.17
CA ARG A 90 -14.57 16.22 5.56
C ARG A 90 -15.75 15.40 5.06
N LYS A 91 -16.96 15.68 5.56
CA LYS A 91 -18.21 15.11 5.02
C LYS A 91 -18.28 15.40 3.51
N LEU A 92 -18.78 14.46 2.74
CA LEU A 92 -18.92 14.60 1.29
C LEU A 92 -19.67 15.89 0.89
N VAL A 93 -20.73 16.22 1.62
CA VAL A 93 -21.56 17.42 1.35
C VAL A 93 -20.85 18.75 1.60
N ASP A 94 -19.69 18.76 2.25
CA ASP A 94 -18.91 19.98 2.47
C ASP A 94 -18.17 20.44 1.21
N PHE A 95 -17.86 19.51 0.31
CA PHE A 95 -17.16 19.80 -0.93
C PHE A 95 -18.09 20.45 -1.98
N PRO A 96 -17.64 21.48 -2.73
CA PRO A 96 -18.39 22.01 -3.87
C PRO A 96 -18.41 20.95 -4.98
N HIS A 97 -19.58 20.62 -5.52
CA HIS A 97 -19.67 19.62 -6.58
C HIS A 97 -20.93 19.74 -7.43
N GLN A 98 -20.86 19.30 -8.68
CA GLN A 98 -21.98 19.01 -9.57
C GLN A 98 -22.23 17.49 -9.70
N SER A 99 -21.23 16.67 -9.38
CA SER A 99 -21.29 15.21 -9.33
C SER A 99 -20.95 14.72 -7.93
N VAL A 100 -21.82 13.88 -7.36
CA VAL A 100 -21.61 13.23 -6.05
C VAL A 100 -20.36 12.34 -6.08
N GLN A 101 -20.11 11.67 -7.21
CA GLN A 101 -18.90 10.89 -7.44
C GLN A 101 -17.63 11.73 -7.35
N ALA A 102 -17.63 12.94 -7.94
CA ALA A 102 -16.51 13.85 -7.86
C ALA A 102 -16.26 14.37 -6.43
N ALA A 103 -17.33 14.63 -5.66
CA ALA A 103 -17.20 14.97 -4.24
C ALA A 103 -16.55 13.86 -3.41
N ALA A 104 -16.91 12.61 -3.67
CA ALA A 104 -16.29 11.46 -3.02
C ALA A 104 -14.79 11.37 -3.34
N ILE A 105 -14.39 11.63 -4.59
CA ILE A 105 -12.97 11.66 -4.98
C ILE A 105 -12.22 12.80 -4.26
N MET A 106 -12.82 14.00 -4.15
CA MET A 106 -12.22 15.12 -3.40
C MET A 106 -12.04 14.78 -1.91
N MET A 107 -13.00 14.09 -1.31
CA MET A 107 -12.90 13.59 0.06
C MET A 107 -11.72 12.62 0.22
N MET A 108 -11.58 11.66 -0.68
CA MET A 108 -10.50 10.67 -0.64
C MET A 108 -9.12 11.29 -0.89
N LEU A 109 -9.01 12.23 -1.82
CA LEU A 109 -7.80 13.05 -2.01
C LEU A 109 -7.42 13.80 -0.73
N SER A 110 -8.41 14.42 -0.08
CA SER A 110 -8.20 15.15 1.16
C SER A 110 -7.80 14.23 2.31
N ASN A 111 -8.35 13.01 2.39
CA ASN A 111 -7.92 12.00 3.35
C ASN A 111 -6.46 11.61 3.16
N ASN A 112 -6.05 11.36 1.91
CA ASN A 112 -4.67 10.95 1.59
C ASN A 112 -3.62 12.03 1.95
N LEU A 113 -4.02 13.29 2.05
CA LEU A 113 -3.15 14.44 2.36
C LEU A 113 -3.40 15.04 3.75
N ASP A 114 -4.30 14.45 4.54
CA ASP A 114 -4.50 14.84 5.94
C ASP A 114 -3.20 14.64 6.73
N HIS A 115 -2.78 15.64 7.53
CA HIS A 115 -1.57 15.58 8.34
C HIS A 115 -1.55 14.43 9.37
N LYS A 116 -2.71 13.86 9.71
CA LYS A 116 -2.83 12.67 10.56
C LYS A 116 -2.60 11.37 9.80
N VAL A 117 -2.73 11.41 8.48
CA VAL A 117 -2.68 10.24 7.58
C VAL A 117 -1.39 10.24 6.77
N ALA A 118 -1.04 11.39 6.16
CA ALA A 118 0.10 11.53 5.27
C ALA A 118 1.43 11.58 6.03
N GLN A 119 2.44 10.90 5.50
CA GLN A 119 3.79 10.90 6.04
C GLN A 119 4.47 12.28 5.86
N HIS A 120 4.36 12.87 4.66
CA HIS A 120 4.93 14.16 4.34
C HIS A 120 3.88 15.03 3.59
N PRO A 121 2.87 15.55 4.33
CA PRO A 121 1.74 16.22 3.69
C PRO A 121 2.12 17.49 2.93
N HIS A 122 3.19 18.19 3.32
CA HIS A 122 3.67 19.38 2.61
C HIS A 122 4.28 19.05 1.26
N GLU A 123 4.86 17.87 1.10
CA GLU A 123 5.43 17.34 -0.14
C GLU A 123 4.45 16.42 -0.88
N LEU A 124 3.17 16.42 -0.49
CA LEU A 124 2.10 15.66 -1.13
C LEU A 124 2.32 14.14 -1.12
N ILE A 125 3.08 13.64 -0.14
CA ILE A 125 3.44 12.23 0.02
C ILE A 125 2.59 11.60 1.12
N THR A 126 1.84 10.56 0.77
CA THR A 126 0.99 9.83 1.71
C THR A 126 1.80 8.84 2.53
N TYR A 127 2.58 7.95 1.91
CA TYR A 127 3.42 6.96 2.61
C TYR A 127 4.63 6.51 1.77
N GLY A 128 5.48 5.66 2.38
CA GLY A 128 6.61 5.02 1.69
C GLY A 128 7.74 5.97 1.30
N GLY A 129 7.80 7.15 1.90
CA GLY A 129 8.85 8.15 1.67
C GLY A 129 8.76 8.90 0.33
N ASN A 130 8.04 8.36 -0.66
CA ASN A 130 7.90 8.95 -2.00
C ASN A 130 6.60 8.61 -2.73
N GLY A 131 5.66 7.91 -2.08
CA GLY A 131 4.33 7.62 -2.63
C GLY A 131 3.48 8.88 -2.70
N ALA A 132 3.57 9.59 -3.82
CA ALA A 132 2.97 10.90 -4.01
C ALA A 132 1.55 10.82 -4.57
N VAL A 133 0.71 11.75 -4.13
CA VAL A 133 -0.63 11.99 -4.70
C VAL A 133 -0.53 12.95 -5.89
N PHE A 134 0.29 14.00 -5.75
CA PHE A 134 0.66 14.97 -6.79
C PHE A 134 2.14 15.30 -6.68
N GLN A 135 2.69 15.91 -7.71
CA GLN A 135 4.06 16.40 -7.71
C GLN A 135 4.20 17.79 -7.07
N ASN A 136 3.16 18.64 -7.19
CA ASN A 136 3.17 20.00 -6.68
C ASN A 136 1.76 20.50 -6.33
N TRP A 137 1.69 21.61 -5.59
CA TRP A 137 0.44 22.18 -5.10
C TRP A 137 -0.45 22.80 -6.18
N ALA A 138 0.11 23.22 -7.32
CA ALA A 138 -0.71 23.68 -8.42
C ALA A 138 -1.54 22.56 -9.04
N GLN A 139 -0.97 21.35 -9.14
CA GLN A 139 -1.69 20.14 -9.60
C GLN A 139 -2.84 19.80 -8.66
N TYR A 140 -2.63 19.84 -7.34
CA TYR A 140 -3.69 19.62 -6.35
C TYR A 140 -4.84 20.63 -6.54
N ARG A 141 -4.52 21.94 -6.58
CA ARG A 141 -5.53 22.98 -6.72
C ARG A 141 -6.34 22.86 -8.01
N LEU A 142 -5.67 22.60 -9.13
CA LEU A 142 -6.32 22.46 -10.42
C LEU A 142 -7.20 21.20 -10.48
N THR A 143 -6.74 20.09 -9.90
CA THR A 143 -7.52 18.85 -9.81
C THR A 143 -8.78 19.05 -8.96
N MET A 144 -8.67 19.68 -7.79
CA MET A 144 -9.83 19.94 -6.92
C MET A 144 -10.85 20.85 -7.62
N LYS A 145 -10.40 21.86 -8.35
CA LYS A 145 -11.27 22.73 -9.17
C LYS A 145 -12.01 21.93 -10.24
N TYR A 146 -11.29 21.13 -11.03
CA TYR A 146 -11.92 20.30 -12.06
C TYR A 146 -12.95 19.31 -11.49
N LEU A 147 -12.66 18.70 -10.35
CA LEU A 147 -13.62 17.83 -9.67
C LEU A 147 -14.86 18.59 -9.19
N ALA A 148 -14.69 19.83 -8.71
CA ALA A 148 -15.81 20.65 -8.26
C ALA A 148 -16.72 21.11 -9.43
N GLU A 149 -16.14 21.33 -10.60
CA GLU A 149 -16.83 21.85 -11.80
C GLU A 149 -17.37 20.74 -12.72
N MET A 150 -16.82 19.52 -12.65
CA MET A 150 -17.18 18.42 -13.54
C MET A 150 -18.60 17.92 -13.32
N THR A 151 -19.22 17.51 -14.43
CA THR A 151 -20.53 16.83 -14.46
C THR A 151 -20.35 15.33 -14.60
N ASP A 152 -21.44 14.56 -14.46
CA ASP A 152 -21.44 13.11 -14.71
C ASP A 152 -21.20 12.71 -16.17
N LYS A 153 -21.09 13.68 -17.07
CA LYS A 153 -20.79 13.47 -18.51
C LYS A 153 -19.36 13.82 -18.87
N GLN A 154 -18.46 13.84 -17.89
CA GLN A 154 -17.04 14.18 -18.10
C GLN A 154 -16.14 13.20 -17.35
N THR A 155 -14.94 13.02 -17.87
CA THR A 155 -13.84 12.31 -17.24
C THR A 155 -12.64 13.24 -17.09
N LEU A 156 -12.10 13.35 -15.88
CA LEU A 156 -10.83 14.01 -15.63
C LEU A 156 -9.68 13.04 -15.91
N VAL A 157 -8.73 13.47 -16.71
CA VAL A 157 -7.54 12.69 -17.06
C VAL A 157 -6.32 13.23 -16.34
N LEU A 158 -5.63 12.38 -15.58
CA LEU A 158 -4.43 12.72 -14.80
C LEU A 158 -3.21 11.93 -15.31
N TYR A 159 -2.17 12.63 -15.75
CA TYR A 159 -0.87 12.07 -16.15
C TYR A 159 0.17 12.41 -15.08
N SER A 160 0.56 11.44 -14.28
CA SER A 160 1.56 11.63 -13.21
C SER A 160 1.28 12.87 -12.34
N GLY A 161 0.05 12.98 -11.87
CA GLY A 161 -0.45 14.11 -11.07
C GLY A 161 -0.88 15.34 -11.89
N HIS A 162 -0.47 15.45 -13.15
CA HIS A 162 -0.84 16.58 -13.99
C HIS A 162 -2.27 16.44 -14.55
N PRO A 163 -3.21 17.33 -14.20
CA PRO A 163 -4.57 17.31 -14.74
C PRO A 163 -4.60 17.84 -16.16
N MET A 164 -4.72 16.91 -17.11
CA MET A 164 -4.78 17.23 -18.54
C MET A 164 -6.06 17.96 -18.92
N GLY A 165 -7.17 17.72 -18.22
CA GLY A 165 -8.43 18.37 -18.45
C GLY A 165 -9.64 17.47 -18.31
N LEU A 166 -10.83 18.08 -18.45
CA LEU A 166 -12.13 17.41 -18.47
C LEU A 166 -12.50 17.05 -19.90
N PHE A 167 -12.72 15.78 -20.16
CA PHE A 167 -13.10 15.28 -21.48
C PHE A 167 -14.56 14.80 -21.47
N PRO A 168 -15.34 15.02 -22.56
CA PRO A 168 -16.69 14.46 -22.68
C PRO A 168 -16.72 12.96 -22.51
N SER A 169 -17.69 12.46 -21.76
CA SER A 169 -17.84 11.05 -21.44
C SER A 169 -19.34 10.72 -21.19
N HIS A 170 -19.65 9.63 -20.53
CA HIS A 170 -21.01 9.24 -20.16
C HIS A 170 -21.07 8.83 -18.67
N ALA A 171 -22.28 8.73 -18.13
CA ALA A 171 -22.48 8.53 -16.69
C ALA A 171 -21.86 7.24 -16.14
N GLU A 172 -21.74 6.20 -16.95
CA GLU A 172 -21.14 4.91 -16.56
C GLU A 172 -19.62 4.85 -16.71
N ALA A 173 -18.99 5.86 -17.34
CA ALA A 173 -17.54 5.94 -17.44
C ALA A 173 -16.90 6.44 -16.13
N PRO A 174 -15.65 6.14 -15.87
CA PRO A 174 -14.92 6.70 -14.72
C PRO A 174 -14.92 8.23 -14.72
N ARG A 175 -15.13 8.83 -13.56
CA ARG A 175 -14.96 10.28 -13.36
C ARG A 175 -13.50 10.70 -13.44
N VAL A 176 -12.59 9.81 -13.02
CA VAL A 176 -11.13 10.07 -13.07
C VAL A 176 -10.39 8.85 -13.59
N VAL A 177 -9.43 9.07 -14.47
CA VAL A 177 -8.46 8.08 -14.93
C VAL A 177 -7.06 8.59 -14.64
N VAL A 178 -6.29 7.82 -13.87
CA VAL A 178 -4.94 8.17 -13.42
C VAL A 178 -3.90 7.22 -13.99
N THR A 179 -2.82 7.78 -14.52
CA THR A 179 -1.61 7.01 -14.82
C THR A 179 -0.40 7.65 -14.14
N ASN A 180 0.42 6.86 -13.46
CA ASN A 180 1.62 7.35 -12.79
C ASN A 180 2.83 6.49 -13.18
N GLY A 181 3.96 7.15 -13.50
CA GLY A 181 5.24 6.47 -13.70
C GLY A 181 5.30 5.55 -14.92
N MET A 182 4.41 5.70 -15.91
CA MET A 182 4.33 4.84 -17.09
C MET A 182 5.43 5.20 -18.10
N VAL A 183 6.67 4.89 -17.74
CA VAL A 183 7.87 5.16 -18.54
C VAL A 183 8.08 4.03 -19.54
N ILE A 184 8.49 4.39 -20.77
CA ILE A 184 8.79 3.42 -21.84
C ILE A 184 9.98 2.54 -21.41
N PRO A 185 9.92 1.20 -21.55
CA PRO A 185 10.88 0.27 -20.94
C PRO A 185 12.37 0.54 -21.24
N ASN A 186 12.73 0.94 -22.44
CA ASN A 186 14.13 1.24 -22.78
C ASN A 186 14.65 2.57 -22.19
N TYR A 187 13.81 3.34 -21.50
CA TYR A 187 14.11 4.63 -20.88
C TYR A 187 13.75 4.61 -19.39
N SER A 188 13.79 3.44 -18.76
CA SER A 188 13.29 3.20 -17.41
C SER A 188 14.37 2.65 -16.46
N ALA A 189 15.62 3.08 -16.64
CA ALA A 189 16.64 2.87 -15.63
C ALA A 189 16.32 3.68 -14.34
N PRO A 190 16.78 3.27 -13.16
CA PRO A 190 16.48 3.97 -11.90
C PRO A 190 16.74 5.48 -11.96
N ASP A 191 17.86 5.91 -12.52
CA ASP A 191 18.18 7.34 -12.67
C ASP A 191 17.26 8.06 -13.68
N ASP A 192 16.68 7.36 -14.67
CA ASP A 192 15.71 7.96 -15.59
C ASP A 192 14.41 8.34 -14.88
N TYR A 193 13.92 7.49 -13.99
CA TYR A 193 12.74 7.81 -13.16
C TYR A 193 13.00 9.02 -12.27
N GLU A 194 14.14 9.05 -11.56
CA GLU A 194 14.49 10.17 -10.69
C GLU A 194 14.64 11.48 -11.47
N ARG A 195 15.28 11.44 -12.64
CA ARG A 195 15.43 12.59 -13.53
C ARG A 195 14.08 13.10 -14.04
N MET A 196 13.21 12.22 -14.54
CA MET A 196 11.88 12.61 -15.02
C MET A 196 10.97 13.10 -13.89
N ASN A 197 11.12 12.57 -12.69
CA ASN A 197 10.43 13.10 -11.52
C ASN A 197 10.93 14.52 -11.16
N ALA A 198 12.24 14.75 -11.18
CA ALA A 198 12.81 16.07 -10.92
C ALA A 198 12.42 17.12 -11.98
N LEU A 199 12.24 16.69 -13.25
CA LEU A 199 11.70 17.52 -14.33
C LEU A 199 10.20 17.84 -14.16
N GLY A 200 9.50 17.20 -13.22
CA GLY A 200 8.07 17.39 -13.03
C GLY A 200 7.21 16.77 -14.15
N VAL A 201 7.66 15.67 -14.77
CA VAL A 201 6.93 15.01 -15.87
C VAL A 201 6.48 13.59 -15.53
N THR A 202 7.05 12.96 -14.50
CA THR A 202 6.59 11.67 -14.00
C THR A 202 6.51 11.66 -12.48
N GLN A 203 5.70 10.76 -11.93
CA GLN A 203 5.45 10.67 -10.50
C GLN A 203 5.47 9.22 -10.05
N TYR A 204 6.00 8.99 -8.85
CA TYR A 204 5.91 7.71 -8.17
C TYR A 204 4.56 7.59 -7.45
N GLY A 205 3.58 7.04 -8.16
CA GLY A 205 2.26 6.77 -7.62
C GLY A 205 2.22 5.42 -6.91
N GLN A 206 2.70 5.36 -5.67
CA GLN A 206 2.77 4.10 -4.94
C GLN A 206 1.39 3.61 -4.52
N MET A 207 0.93 2.53 -5.13
CA MET A 207 -0.27 1.79 -4.76
C MET A 207 -1.46 2.69 -4.36
N THR A 208 -2.06 2.49 -3.18
CA THR A 208 -3.24 3.25 -2.73
C THR A 208 -3.00 4.74 -2.50
N ALA A 209 -1.74 5.19 -2.34
CA ALA A 209 -1.44 6.62 -2.33
C ALA A 209 -1.78 7.27 -3.68
N GLY A 210 -1.33 6.65 -4.77
CA GLY A 210 -1.56 7.16 -6.13
C GLY A 210 -3.00 7.01 -6.62
N SER A 211 -3.80 6.11 -6.05
CA SER A 211 -5.22 5.91 -6.36
C SER A 211 -6.19 6.60 -5.40
N PHE A 212 -5.68 7.37 -4.44
CA PHE A 212 -6.51 8.07 -3.45
C PHE A 212 -7.29 7.14 -2.50
N MET A 213 -6.90 5.86 -2.39
CA MET A 213 -7.58 4.83 -1.59
C MET A 213 -6.84 4.45 -0.31
N TYR A 214 -5.86 5.21 0.14
CA TYR A 214 -5.21 4.98 1.42
C TYR A 214 -6.12 5.36 2.58
N ILE A 215 -6.42 4.42 3.46
CA ILE A 215 -7.32 4.56 4.60
C ILE A 215 -6.58 4.57 5.95
N GLY A 216 -5.31 4.93 5.95
CA GLY A 216 -4.45 4.84 7.11
C GLY A 216 -3.88 3.43 7.31
N PRO A 217 -3.35 3.14 8.51
CA PRO A 217 -2.58 1.92 8.76
C PRO A 217 -3.40 0.62 8.81
N GLN A 218 -4.73 0.68 8.77
CA GLN A 218 -5.59 -0.50 8.87
C GLN A 218 -5.26 -1.58 7.85
N GLY A 219 -4.95 -1.18 6.60
CA GLY A 219 -4.66 -2.12 5.53
C GLY A 219 -3.48 -3.03 5.84
N ILE A 220 -2.39 -2.44 6.31
CA ILE A 220 -1.19 -3.21 6.66
C ILE A 220 -1.37 -3.98 7.98
N VAL A 221 -2.11 -3.43 8.96
CA VAL A 221 -2.43 -4.17 10.20
C VAL A 221 -3.23 -5.42 9.88
N HIS A 222 -4.29 -5.29 9.08
CA HIS A 222 -5.10 -6.42 8.65
C HIS A 222 -4.27 -7.46 7.89
N GLY A 223 -3.57 -7.03 6.83
CA GLY A 223 -2.74 -7.93 6.02
C GLY A 223 -1.67 -8.66 6.83
N THR A 224 -1.04 -7.97 7.79
CA THR A 224 -0.05 -8.58 8.69
C THR A 224 -0.71 -9.57 9.67
N THR A 225 -1.86 -9.23 10.26
CA THR A 225 -2.61 -10.13 11.15
C THR A 225 -2.94 -11.44 10.44
N ILE A 226 -3.52 -11.34 9.25
CA ILE A 226 -3.86 -12.51 8.42
C ILE A 226 -2.61 -13.31 8.03
N THR A 227 -1.52 -12.64 7.65
CA THR A 227 -0.26 -13.30 7.30
C THR A 227 0.31 -14.09 8.48
N VAL A 228 0.38 -13.47 9.66
CA VAL A 228 0.93 -14.10 10.87
C VAL A 228 0.07 -15.29 11.32
N MET A 229 -1.26 -15.16 11.34
CA MET A 229 -2.18 -16.26 11.67
C MET A 229 -2.02 -17.45 10.71
N ASN A 230 -1.89 -17.17 9.41
CA ASN A 230 -1.73 -18.24 8.42
C ASN A 230 -0.31 -18.82 8.39
N ALA A 231 0.73 -18.04 8.71
CA ALA A 231 2.07 -18.59 8.97
C ALA A 231 2.05 -19.59 10.13
N CYS A 232 1.30 -19.29 11.20
CA CYS A 232 1.12 -20.24 12.31
C CYS A 232 0.46 -21.54 11.85
N ARG A 233 -0.62 -21.47 11.08
CA ARG A 233 -1.29 -22.69 10.54
C ARG A 233 -0.35 -23.52 9.69
N LEU A 234 0.35 -22.89 8.75
CA LEU A 234 1.19 -23.59 7.77
C LEU A 234 2.50 -24.12 8.36
N LYS A 235 3.16 -23.32 9.19
CA LYS A 235 4.54 -23.59 9.61
C LYS A 235 4.65 -24.09 11.05
N LEU A 236 3.82 -23.60 11.94
CA LEU A 236 3.81 -23.99 13.34
C LEU A 236 2.74 -25.05 13.64
N LYS A 237 1.89 -25.38 12.65
CA LYS A 237 0.78 -26.36 12.75
C LYS A 237 -0.26 -26.04 13.83
N GLU A 238 -0.42 -24.74 14.13
CA GLU A 238 -1.47 -24.24 15.03
C GLU A 238 -2.77 -24.09 14.23
N GLY A 239 -3.69 -25.04 14.39
CA GLY A 239 -4.89 -25.16 13.55
C GLY A 239 -5.82 -23.93 13.55
N ASP A 240 -5.90 -23.21 14.67
CA ASP A 240 -6.67 -21.97 14.81
C ASP A 240 -5.89 -20.70 14.42
N GLY A 241 -4.61 -20.84 14.08
CA GLY A 241 -3.75 -19.71 13.71
C GLY A 241 -3.31 -18.84 14.88
N THR A 242 -3.54 -19.26 16.13
CA THR A 242 -3.18 -18.45 17.30
C THR A 242 -1.68 -18.28 17.46
N MET A 243 -1.27 -17.08 17.85
CA MET A 243 0.11 -16.74 18.20
C MET A 243 0.44 -16.88 19.70
N LYS A 244 -0.44 -17.41 20.53
CA LYS A 244 -0.23 -17.50 21.98
C LYS A 244 1.10 -18.17 22.33
N GLY A 245 1.93 -17.44 23.10
CA GLY A 245 3.26 -17.89 23.50
C GLY A 245 4.29 -17.98 22.36
N LYS A 246 4.00 -17.48 21.16
CA LYS A 246 4.90 -17.44 20.01
C LYS A 246 5.46 -16.03 19.82
N VAL A 247 6.69 -15.94 19.33
CA VAL A 247 7.39 -14.68 19.07
C VAL A 247 7.52 -14.45 17.58
N PHE A 248 7.12 -13.26 17.15
CA PHE A 248 7.40 -12.71 15.84
C PHE A 248 8.38 -11.55 15.98
N VAL A 249 9.49 -11.59 15.26
CA VAL A 249 10.52 -10.54 15.26
C VAL A 249 10.56 -9.84 13.91
N THR A 250 10.61 -8.50 13.96
CA THR A 250 10.62 -7.66 12.77
C THR A 250 11.37 -6.34 13.02
N SER A 251 11.35 -5.44 12.02
CA SER A 251 12.04 -4.15 12.10
C SER A 251 11.27 -3.02 11.45
N GLY A 252 11.53 -1.83 11.95
CA GLY A 252 10.90 -0.59 11.53
C GLY A 252 9.57 -0.29 12.24
N LEU A 253 9.36 0.99 12.57
CA LEU A 253 8.14 1.52 13.17
C LEU A 253 7.57 2.72 12.39
N GLY A 254 7.95 2.83 11.10
CA GLY A 254 7.47 3.86 10.18
C GLY A 254 5.97 3.75 9.85
N GLY A 255 5.56 4.36 8.75
CA GLY A 255 4.15 4.38 8.32
C GLY A 255 3.56 3.01 8.08
N MET A 256 4.30 2.14 7.39
CA MET A 256 3.87 0.77 7.08
C MET A 256 4.30 -0.23 8.17
N SER A 257 5.56 -0.23 8.52
CA SER A 257 6.15 -1.18 9.47
C SER A 257 5.59 -1.06 10.89
N GLY A 258 5.21 0.14 11.33
CA GLY A 258 4.61 0.37 12.64
C GLY A 258 3.30 -0.39 12.90
N ALA A 259 2.70 -0.97 11.86
CA ALA A 259 1.52 -1.82 11.99
C ALA A 259 1.82 -3.23 12.53
N GLN A 260 3.03 -3.74 12.38
CA GLN A 260 3.37 -5.13 12.69
C GLN A 260 3.25 -5.49 14.18
N PRO A 261 3.70 -4.65 15.13
CA PRO A 261 3.49 -4.92 16.54
C PRO A 261 2.01 -5.09 16.88
N LYS A 262 1.17 -4.15 16.41
CA LYS A 262 -0.27 -4.18 16.63
C LYS A 262 -0.92 -5.44 16.04
N ALA A 263 -0.56 -5.78 14.81
CA ALA A 263 -1.07 -6.97 14.13
C ALA A 263 -0.74 -8.27 14.89
N THR A 264 0.47 -8.37 15.42
CA THR A 264 0.90 -9.56 16.18
C THR A 264 0.13 -9.68 17.50
N VAL A 265 -0.12 -8.56 18.18
CA VAL A 265 -0.94 -8.54 19.42
C VAL A 265 -2.38 -8.94 19.12
N ILE A 266 -2.97 -8.47 18.01
CA ILE A 266 -4.31 -8.91 17.57
C ILE A 266 -4.34 -10.42 17.29
N ALA A 267 -3.27 -10.99 16.74
CA ALA A 267 -3.14 -12.45 16.56
C ALA A 267 -2.85 -13.20 17.85
N GLY A 268 -2.75 -12.53 19.01
CA GLY A 268 -2.52 -13.11 20.33
C GLY A 268 -1.04 -13.40 20.64
N GLY A 269 -0.09 -12.84 19.90
CA GLY A 269 1.34 -13.13 19.98
C GLY A 269 2.21 -12.09 20.66
N ILE A 270 3.49 -12.41 20.73
CA ILE A 270 4.54 -11.52 21.22
C ILE A 270 5.27 -10.95 20.01
N CYS A 271 5.28 -9.63 19.85
CA CYS A 271 6.08 -8.95 18.84
C CYS A 271 7.35 -8.37 19.46
N VAL A 272 8.49 -8.63 18.83
CA VAL A 272 9.72 -7.86 19.10
C VAL A 272 10.06 -7.07 17.85
N VAL A 273 10.17 -5.75 17.96
CA VAL A 273 10.43 -4.86 16.83
C VAL A 273 11.60 -3.92 17.11
N ALA A 274 12.57 -3.87 16.21
CA ALA A 274 13.70 -2.95 16.30
C ALA A 274 13.44 -1.67 15.49
N GLU A 275 13.80 -0.51 16.08
CA GLU A 275 13.74 0.79 15.42
C GLU A 275 14.91 1.64 15.88
N VAL A 276 15.59 2.32 14.95
CA VAL A 276 16.75 3.16 15.27
C VAL A 276 16.39 4.60 15.60
N ASN A 277 15.19 5.05 15.22
CA ASN A 277 14.73 6.42 15.43
C ASN A 277 13.91 6.54 16.72
N PRO A 278 14.45 7.13 17.80
CA PRO A 278 13.78 7.21 19.09
C PRO A 278 12.48 8.02 19.04
N ARG A 279 12.37 9.00 18.11
CA ARG A 279 11.14 9.81 17.97
C ARG A 279 9.99 8.97 17.39
N VAL A 280 10.29 8.08 16.46
CA VAL A 280 9.30 7.17 15.89
C VAL A 280 8.82 6.18 16.95
N ILE A 281 9.74 5.61 17.75
CA ILE A 281 9.40 4.73 18.89
C ILE A 281 8.45 5.46 19.87
N ALA A 282 8.84 6.65 20.32
CA ALA A 282 8.02 7.44 21.26
C ALA A 282 6.63 7.72 20.69
N THR A 283 6.53 8.04 19.39
CA THR A 283 5.25 8.26 18.72
C THR A 283 4.38 7.00 18.74
N ARG A 284 4.92 5.84 18.36
CA ARG A 284 4.16 4.57 18.34
C ARG A 284 3.77 4.08 19.72
N HIS A 285 4.64 4.26 20.71
CA HIS A 285 4.33 3.98 22.10
C HIS A 285 3.21 4.86 22.62
N SER A 286 3.26 6.19 22.41
CA SER A 286 2.19 7.11 22.82
C SER A 286 0.84 6.85 22.12
N GLN A 287 0.86 6.29 20.92
CA GLN A 287 -0.33 5.87 20.18
C GLN A 287 -0.88 4.50 20.61
N GLY A 288 -0.18 3.78 21.51
CA GLY A 288 -0.55 2.42 21.93
C GLY A 288 -0.36 1.36 20.84
N TRP A 289 0.59 1.57 19.90
CA TRP A 289 0.96 0.62 18.86
C TRP A 289 2.13 -0.27 19.28
N VAL A 290 2.90 0.19 20.28
CA VAL A 290 3.93 -0.54 20.98
C VAL A 290 3.62 -0.42 22.47
N ASP A 291 3.67 -1.54 23.19
CA ASP A 291 3.31 -1.58 24.61
C ASP A 291 4.49 -1.21 25.53
N GLU A 292 5.70 -1.71 25.23
CA GLU A 292 6.89 -1.50 26.07
C GLU A 292 8.13 -1.21 25.21
N VAL A 293 9.06 -0.41 25.74
CA VAL A 293 10.30 0.01 25.03
C VAL A 293 11.53 -0.36 25.85
N PHE A 294 12.56 -0.88 25.19
CA PHE A 294 13.80 -1.36 25.76
C PHE A 294 15.02 -0.83 24.98
N THR A 295 16.06 -0.48 25.71
CA THR A 295 17.39 -0.16 25.15
C THR A 295 18.43 -1.28 25.43
N ASP A 296 18.10 -2.16 26.36
CA ASP A 296 18.94 -3.31 26.75
C ASP A 296 18.33 -4.63 26.26
N LEU A 297 19.12 -5.40 25.52
CA LEU A 297 18.69 -6.67 24.92
C LEU A 297 18.45 -7.79 25.93
N GLY A 298 19.17 -7.78 27.05
CA GLY A 298 18.98 -8.76 28.13
C GLY A 298 17.65 -8.54 28.87
N MET A 299 17.31 -7.26 29.16
CA MET A 299 16.03 -6.90 29.77
C MET A 299 14.87 -7.20 28.83
N LEU A 300 14.99 -6.86 27.54
CA LEU A 300 14.00 -7.19 26.52
C LEU A 300 13.75 -8.71 26.46
N THR A 301 14.83 -9.49 26.37
CA THR A 301 14.73 -10.97 26.29
C THR A 301 14.09 -11.54 27.55
N GLY A 302 14.46 -11.06 28.74
CA GLY A 302 13.83 -11.47 29.99
C GLY A 302 12.33 -11.19 30.03
N ARG A 303 11.91 -10.02 29.52
CA ARG A 303 10.49 -9.65 29.41
C ARG A 303 9.74 -10.50 28.39
N MET A 304 10.38 -10.75 27.23
CA MET A 304 9.85 -11.60 26.17
C MET A 304 9.60 -13.04 26.68
N GLU A 305 10.55 -13.64 27.38
CA GLU A 305 10.40 -14.99 27.92
C GLU A 305 9.33 -15.06 29.03
N LYS A 306 9.19 -14.01 29.83
CA LYS A 306 8.07 -13.91 30.79
C LYS A 306 6.72 -13.87 30.07
N ALA A 307 6.60 -13.09 28.99
CA ALA A 307 5.38 -13.03 28.18
C ALA A 307 5.10 -14.40 27.51
N ARG A 308 6.13 -15.07 27.02
CA ARG A 308 6.02 -16.42 26.44
C ARG A 308 5.46 -17.42 27.46
N ALA A 309 6.03 -17.44 28.66
CA ALA A 309 5.57 -18.34 29.73
C ALA A 309 4.13 -18.05 30.15
N GLY A 310 3.74 -16.77 30.19
CA GLY A 310 2.38 -16.30 30.51
C GLY A 310 1.39 -16.37 29.34
N GLN A 311 1.84 -16.71 28.12
CA GLN A 311 1.04 -16.63 26.90
C GLN A 311 0.40 -15.24 26.69
N GLU A 312 1.12 -14.21 27.09
CA GLU A 312 0.67 -12.81 27.01
C GLU A 312 0.83 -12.28 25.59
N ALA A 313 -0.18 -11.58 25.08
CA ALA A 313 -0.06 -10.82 23.84
C ALA A 313 0.51 -9.44 24.14
N VAL A 314 1.72 -9.15 23.65
CA VAL A 314 2.44 -7.90 23.94
C VAL A 314 3.41 -7.53 22.84
N SER A 315 3.63 -6.25 22.64
CA SER A 315 4.61 -5.71 21.70
C SER A 315 5.76 -5.01 22.44
N LEU A 316 6.98 -5.42 22.12
CA LEU A 316 8.24 -4.98 22.75
C LEU A 316 9.11 -4.30 21.70
N ALA A 317 9.36 -3.01 21.82
CA ALA A 317 10.27 -2.29 20.92
C ALA A 317 11.69 -2.30 21.49
N TYR A 318 12.65 -2.58 20.63
CA TYR A 318 14.08 -2.37 20.87
C TYR A 318 14.50 -1.06 20.22
N GLU A 319 14.97 -0.10 21.02
CA GLU A 319 15.59 1.11 20.52
C GLU A 319 17.03 0.79 20.09
N GLY A 320 17.19 0.43 18.83
CA GLY A 320 18.45 0.04 18.27
C GLY A 320 18.34 -0.61 16.89
N ASN A 321 19.47 -1.03 16.36
CA ASN A 321 19.54 -1.65 15.05
C ASN A 321 19.09 -3.11 15.09
N ILE A 322 18.29 -3.51 14.10
CA ILE A 322 17.78 -4.87 13.97
C ILE A 322 18.89 -5.92 13.87
N VAL A 323 20.03 -5.58 13.28
CA VAL A 323 21.17 -6.49 13.16
C VAL A 323 21.70 -6.89 14.55
N ASN A 324 21.81 -5.92 15.47
CA ASN A 324 22.22 -6.20 16.84
C ASN A 324 21.25 -7.14 17.56
N LEU A 325 19.95 -7.00 17.33
CA LEU A 325 18.91 -7.86 17.90
C LEU A 325 19.02 -9.29 17.37
N TRP A 326 19.16 -9.46 16.05
CA TRP A 326 19.27 -10.77 15.42
C TRP A 326 20.56 -11.50 15.85
N GLU A 327 21.70 -10.77 15.84
CA GLU A 327 23.00 -11.33 16.29
C GLU A 327 22.93 -11.77 17.76
N TYR A 328 22.36 -10.91 18.63
CA TYR A 328 22.18 -11.25 20.05
C TYR A 328 21.33 -12.52 20.23
N PHE A 329 20.22 -12.63 19.50
CA PHE A 329 19.37 -13.82 19.59
C PHE A 329 20.08 -15.09 19.11
N LEU A 330 20.84 -14.99 18.03
CA LEU A 330 21.65 -16.10 17.52
C LEU A 330 22.74 -16.52 18.52
N GLU A 331 23.51 -15.58 19.04
CA GLU A 331 24.59 -15.83 20.00
C GLU A 331 24.11 -16.48 21.31
N HIS A 332 22.91 -16.11 21.77
CA HIS A 332 22.36 -16.61 23.03
C HIS A 332 21.39 -17.77 22.83
N GLY A 333 21.22 -18.26 21.60
CA GLY A 333 20.30 -19.38 21.31
C GLY A 333 18.84 -19.08 21.63
N ILE A 334 18.42 -17.81 21.51
CA ILE A 334 17.05 -17.38 21.81
C ILE A 334 16.11 -17.89 20.72
N ARG A 335 15.08 -18.61 21.15
CA ARG A 335 14.11 -19.19 20.23
C ARG A 335 13.18 -18.10 19.67
N VAL A 336 13.07 -18.05 18.35
CA VAL A 336 12.13 -17.21 17.60
C VAL A 336 11.34 -18.11 16.67
N GLU A 337 10.04 -18.01 16.66
CA GLU A 337 9.18 -18.82 15.78
C GLU A 337 9.04 -18.21 14.39
N LEU A 338 8.79 -16.92 14.30
CA LEU A 338 8.53 -16.20 13.06
C LEU A 338 9.43 -14.95 12.94
N GLY A 339 9.92 -14.68 11.74
CA GLY A 339 10.74 -13.52 11.46
C GLY A 339 10.45 -12.87 10.10
N SER A 340 10.63 -11.57 10.02
CA SER A 340 10.56 -10.80 8.78
C SER A 340 11.30 -9.48 8.92
N ASP A 341 11.43 -8.71 7.83
CA ASP A 341 11.92 -7.34 7.82
C ASP A 341 10.94 -6.43 7.10
N GLN A 342 10.69 -5.24 7.65
CA GLN A 342 9.83 -4.23 7.03
C GLN A 342 10.45 -2.83 7.02
N THR A 343 11.75 -2.72 7.01
CA THR A 343 12.42 -1.46 6.71
C THR A 343 12.16 -1.01 5.27
N SER A 344 12.34 0.26 4.96
CA SER A 344 12.02 0.80 3.62
C SER A 344 13.15 0.55 2.60
N LEU A 345 13.51 -0.72 2.38
CA LEU A 345 14.62 -1.11 1.50
C LEU A 345 14.39 -0.87 0.01
N HIS A 346 13.18 -0.50 -0.40
CA HIS A 346 12.94 0.10 -1.72
C HIS A 346 13.58 1.49 -1.88
N ASN A 347 14.07 2.09 -0.78
CA ASN A 347 14.77 3.38 -0.75
C ASN A 347 15.92 3.37 0.28
N PRO A 348 16.88 2.41 0.19
CA PRO A 348 17.81 2.10 1.27
C PRO A 348 18.77 3.24 1.60
N PHE A 349 19.17 4.02 0.59
CA PHE A 349 20.23 5.04 0.73
C PHE A 349 19.70 6.46 1.00
N ALA A 350 18.40 6.60 1.17
CA ALA A 350 17.72 7.85 1.51
C ALA A 350 16.90 7.72 2.80
N GLY A 351 17.47 7.06 3.82
CA GLY A 351 16.85 6.88 5.13
C GLY A 351 15.92 5.69 5.25
N GLY A 352 15.89 4.79 4.26
CA GLY A 352 15.09 3.57 4.30
C GLY A 352 15.70 2.43 5.12
N TYR A 353 17.02 2.43 5.28
CA TYR A 353 17.77 1.46 6.09
C TYR A 353 18.99 2.14 6.74
N TYR A 354 19.23 1.86 8.01
CA TYR A 354 20.32 2.47 8.78
C TYR A 354 21.43 1.45 9.08
N PRO A 355 22.72 1.83 8.87
CA PRO A 355 23.84 0.92 9.09
C PRO A 355 24.03 0.63 10.58
N VAL A 356 24.39 -0.61 10.90
CA VAL A 356 24.73 -1.05 12.26
C VAL A 356 26.00 -0.36 12.76
N GLY A 357 26.07 -0.09 14.07
CA GLY A 357 27.20 0.56 14.71
C GLY A 357 27.25 2.08 14.55
N LYS A 358 26.16 2.66 14.06
CA LYS A 358 25.94 4.12 13.98
C LYS A 358 24.67 4.49 14.75
N SER A 359 24.70 5.65 15.43
CA SER A 359 23.48 6.26 15.94
C SER A 359 22.61 6.78 14.78
N PHE A 360 21.36 7.09 15.06
CA PHE A 360 20.45 7.67 14.06
C PHE A 360 21.01 9.00 13.51
N GLU A 361 21.55 9.85 14.38
CA GLU A 361 22.14 11.14 14.02
C GLU A 361 23.43 10.98 13.20
N GLU A 362 24.35 10.12 13.62
CA GLU A 362 25.60 9.83 12.88
C GLU A 362 25.31 9.28 11.49
N ALA A 363 24.33 8.38 11.37
CA ALA A 363 23.95 7.80 10.09
C ALA A 363 23.32 8.84 9.15
N ASN A 364 22.48 9.73 9.66
CA ASN A 364 21.93 10.84 8.87
C ASN A 364 23.00 11.83 8.42
N GLU A 365 23.97 12.14 9.28
CA GLU A 365 25.11 13.00 8.92
C GLU A 365 25.97 12.35 7.82
N MET A 366 26.28 11.07 7.97
CA MET A 366 27.02 10.29 6.98
C MET A 366 26.29 10.22 5.63
N MET A 367 24.97 9.95 5.66
CA MET A 367 24.14 9.94 4.46
C MET A 367 24.17 11.26 3.70
N ALA A 368 24.18 12.40 4.44
CA ALA A 368 24.19 13.72 3.83
C ALA A 368 25.58 14.15 3.30
N LYS A 369 26.66 13.80 4.01
CA LYS A 369 28.01 14.27 3.70
C LYS A 369 28.86 13.26 2.92
N GLU A 370 28.61 11.96 3.10
CA GLU A 370 29.44 10.86 2.60
C GLU A 370 28.56 9.73 2.02
N PRO A 371 27.73 10.02 1.01
CA PRO A 371 26.70 9.08 0.53
C PRO A 371 27.26 7.74 0.04
N ASP A 372 28.46 7.71 -0.55
CA ASP A 372 29.08 6.46 -0.99
C ASP A 372 29.54 5.60 0.20
N GLN A 373 30.09 6.20 1.24
CA GLN A 373 30.46 5.48 2.47
C GLN A 373 29.21 5.00 3.21
N PHE A 374 28.12 5.80 3.22
CA PHE A 374 26.85 5.40 3.78
C PHE A 374 26.32 4.16 3.06
N LYS A 375 26.34 4.15 1.73
CA LYS A 375 25.92 3.01 0.92
C LYS A 375 26.71 1.73 1.25
N GLU A 376 28.05 1.84 1.35
CA GLU A 376 28.89 0.69 1.72
C GLU A 376 28.61 0.19 3.14
N ALA A 377 28.34 1.09 4.09
CA ALA A 377 27.97 0.73 5.46
C ALA A 377 26.61 0.04 5.51
N VAL A 378 25.62 0.47 4.70
CA VAL A 378 24.34 -0.21 4.53
C VAL A 378 24.53 -1.61 3.96
N TYR A 379 25.33 -1.76 2.92
CA TYR A 379 25.61 -3.08 2.33
C TYR A 379 26.33 -4.02 3.30
N ALA A 380 27.29 -3.52 4.07
CA ALA A 380 27.93 -4.31 5.12
C ALA A 380 26.93 -4.78 6.18
N SER A 381 26.01 -3.92 6.57
CA SER A 381 24.96 -4.24 7.54
C SER A 381 23.96 -5.26 6.99
N LEU A 382 23.58 -5.17 5.72
CA LEU A 382 22.68 -6.14 5.07
C LEU A 382 23.31 -7.54 5.01
N ARG A 383 24.62 -7.64 4.76
CA ARG A 383 25.32 -8.94 4.81
C ARG A 383 25.25 -9.58 6.21
N ARG A 384 25.52 -8.81 7.26
CA ARG A 384 25.41 -9.28 8.66
C ARG A 384 23.98 -9.65 9.03
N HIS A 385 23.00 -8.84 8.61
CA HIS A 385 21.58 -9.08 8.83
C HIS A 385 21.18 -10.45 8.28
N VAL A 386 21.51 -10.72 7.02
CA VAL A 386 21.20 -12.00 6.36
C VAL A 386 21.92 -13.17 7.03
N GLU A 387 23.17 -13.00 7.44
CA GLU A 387 23.94 -14.04 8.14
C GLU A 387 23.25 -14.46 9.45
N ALA A 388 22.83 -13.49 10.26
CA ALA A 388 22.11 -13.75 11.50
C ALA A 388 20.73 -14.40 11.26
N VAL A 389 19.97 -13.94 10.27
CA VAL A 389 18.70 -14.53 9.86
C VAL A 389 18.89 -15.96 9.36
N ASN A 390 19.92 -16.24 8.56
CA ASN A 390 20.24 -17.59 8.10
C ASN A 390 20.53 -18.52 9.29
N GLY A 391 21.35 -18.08 10.25
CA GLY A 391 21.66 -18.86 11.45
C GLY A 391 20.42 -19.18 12.30
N LEU A 392 19.55 -18.19 12.54
CA LEU A 392 18.30 -18.42 13.27
C LEU A 392 17.31 -19.32 12.51
N SER A 393 17.28 -19.22 11.18
CA SER A 393 16.44 -20.10 10.36
C SER A 393 16.92 -21.56 10.42
N GLU A 394 18.23 -21.79 10.50
CA GLU A 394 18.80 -23.13 10.73
C GLU A 394 18.43 -23.69 12.13
N LEU A 395 18.20 -22.80 13.10
CA LEU A 395 17.68 -23.14 14.43
C LEU A 395 16.14 -23.31 14.48
N GLY A 396 15.44 -23.13 13.34
CA GLY A 396 14.01 -23.40 13.19
C GLY A 396 13.10 -22.19 13.11
N MET A 397 13.64 -20.98 13.04
CA MET A 397 12.84 -19.79 12.74
C MET A 397 12.31 -19.85 11.32
N TYR A 398 11.01 -19.59 11.12
CA TYR A 398 10.45 -19.34 9.80
C TYR A 398 10.54 -17.86 9.44
N PHE A 399 11.38 -17.53 8.46
CA PHE A 399 11.55 -16.18 7.94
C PHE A 399 10.90 -16.05 6.57
N TRP A 400 10.23 -14.93 6.31
CA TRP A 400 9.68 -14.57 4.99
C TRP A 400 10.06 -13.16 4.58
N ASP A 401 10.19 -12.95 3.28
CA ASP A 401 10.33 -11.60 2.70
C ASP A 401 8.97 -10.91 2.68
N TYR A 402 8.92 -9.69 3.24
CA TYR A 402 7.67 -8.92 3.31
C TYR A 402 7.39 -8.08 2.06
N GLY A 403 8.21 -8.20 1.01
CA GLY A 403 8.06 -7.45 -0.23
C GLY A 403 8.45 -5.98 -0.11
N ASN A 404 9.43 -5.70 0.76
CA ASN A 404 10.01 -4.38 1.01
C ASN A 404 11.36 -4.18 0.30
N ALA A 405 11.71 -5.05 -0.65
CA ALA A 405 12.99 -5.15 -1.34
C ALA A 405 14.16 -5.65 -0.47
N PHE A 406 13.91 -6.29 0.69
CA PHE A 406 14.97 -6.79 1.56
C PHE A 406 15.89 -7.78 0.84
N LEU A 407 15.35 -8.84 0.24
CA LEU A 407 16.14 -9.84 -0.47
C LEU A 407 16.84 -9.27 -1.71
N LEU A 408 16.18 -8.37 -2.42
CA LEU A 408 16.75 -7.71 -3.60
C LEU A 408 17.98 -6.89 -3.24
N GLU A 409 17.88 -6.01 -2.25
CA GLU A 409 18.99 -5.15 -1.83
C GLU A 409 20.09 -5.95 -1.09
N ALA A 410 19.72 -6.94 -0.31
CA ALA A 410 20.68 -7.85 0.31
C ALA A 410 21.45 -8.67 -0.75
N GLY A 411 20.80 -9.12 -1.81
CA GLY A 411 21.46 -9.75 -2.95
C GLY A 411 22.41 -8.82 -3.68
N ARG A 412 22.00 -7.57 -3.91
CA ARG A 412 22.86 -6.50 -4.46
C ARG A 412 24.08 -6.21 -3.56
N ALA A 413 23.93 -6.33 -2.25
CA ALA A 413 25.00 -6.22 -1.28
C ALA A 413 25.95 -7.45 -1.25
N GLY A 414 25.63 -8.52 -1.98
CA GLY A 414 26.40 -9.77 -2.00
C GLY A 414 26.13 -10.69 -0.79
N ALA A 415 24.99 -10.53 -0.11
CA ALA A 415 24.59 -11.42 0.97
C ALA A 415 24.13 -12.79 0.45
N ASN A 416 24.23 -13.83 1.27
CA ASN A 416 23.81 -15.19 0.92
C ASN A 416 22.29 -15.36 0.99
N VAL A 417 21.60 -14.79 0.02
CA VAL A 417 20.13 -14.82 -0.11
C VAL A 417 19.62 -15.78 -1.16
N PHE A 418 20.50 -16.36 -1.98
CA PHE A 418 20.10 -17.26 -3.06
C PHE A 418 20.33 -18.72 -2.71
N ARG A 419 19.48 -19.57 -3.24
CA ARG A 419 19.66 -21.02 -3.30
C ARG A 419 20.57 -21.41 -4.48
N THR A 420 20.93 -22.66 -4.56
CA THR A 420 21.77 -23.21 -5.65
C THR A 420 21.09 -23.16 -7.02
N ASP A 421 19.75 -23.11 -7.05
CA ASP A 421 18.93 -22.97 -8.27
C ASP A 421 18.78 -21.52 -8.75
N GLY A 422 19.29 -20.55 -7.99
CA GLY A 422 19.24 -19.12 -8.29
C GLY A 422 18.03 -18.39 -7.75
N ASP A 423 17.06 -19.09 -7.16
CA ASP A 423 15.94 -18.47 -6.47
C ASP A 423 16.32 -18.00 -5.06
N TYR A 424 15.49 -17.13 -4.46
CA TYR A 424 15.71 -16.68 -3.10
C TYR A 424 15.53 -17.81 -2.08
N ARG A 425 16.35 -17.78 -1.03
CA ARG A 425 16.25 -18.73 0.12
C ARG A 425 14.94 -18.59 0.86
N TYR A 426 14.43 -17.39 0.97
CA TYR A 426 13.19 -17.07 1.65
C TYR A 426 12.13 -16.67 0.62
N GLN A 427 11.00 -17.32 0.68
CA GLN A 427 9.86 -16.96 -0.13
C GLN A 427 9.23 -15.67 0.40
N SER A 428 8.60 -14.88 -0.48
CA SER A 428 7.79 -13.76 -0.04
C SER A 428 6.54 -14.28 0.70
N TYR A 429 5.98 -13.45 1.58
CA TYR A 429 4.73 -13.77 2.27
C TYR A 429 3.57 -14.04 1.30
N VAL A 430 3.59 -13.44 0.11
CA VAL A 430 2.61 -13.76 -0.94
C VAL A 430 2.89 -15.12 -1.55
N GLN A 431 4.13 -15.41 -1.91
CA GLN A 431 4.48 -16.71 -2.53
C GLN A 431 4.15 -17.88 -1.62
N ALA A 432 4.45 -17.78 -0.33
CA ALA A 432 4.34 -18.89 0.61
C ALA A 432 3.01 -18.94 1.37
N ILE A 433 2.31 -17.81 1.53
CA ILE A 433 1.15 -17.69 2.42
C ILE A 433 -0.06 -17.12 1.68
N LEU A 434 -0.03 -15.84 1.29
CA LEU A 434 -1.23 -15.18 0.75
C LEU A 434 -1.59 -15.66 -0.66
N GLY A 435 -0.62 -15.99 -1.50
CA GLY A 435 -0.88 -16.54 -2.84
C GLY A 435 -1.70 -17.83 -2.77
N PRO A 436 -1.17 -18.90 -2.16
CA PRO A 436 -1.84 -20.20 -2.11
C PRO A 436 -3.11 -20.23 -1.26
N LEU A 437 -3.23 -19.41 -0.21
CA LEU A 437 -4.36 -19.48 0.73
C LEU A 437 -5.44 -18.42 0.49
N PHE A 438 -5.12 -17.33 -0.21
CA PHE A 438 -6.03 -16.21 -0.43
C PHE A 438 -6.16 -15.86 -1.91
N PHE A 439 -5.10 -15.43 -2.59
CA PHE A 439 -5.20 -14.92 -3.96
C PHE A 439 -5.63 -15.97 -4.97
N ASP A 440 -5.16 -17.22 -4.83
CA ASP A 440 -5.58 -18.31 -5.70
C ASP A 440 -7.07 -18.63 -5.56
N TYR A 441 -7.64 -18.38 -4.38
CA TYR A 441 -9.09 -18.52 -4.14
C TYR A 441 -9.88 -17.24 -4.38
N GLY A 442 -9.24 -16.16 -4.81
CA GLY A 442 -9.89 -14.88 -5.08
C GLY A 442 -10.03 -13.95 -3.89
N PHE A 443 -9.52 -14.33 -2.71
CA PHE A 443 -9.54 -13.46 -1.54
C PHE A 443 -8.46 -12.40 -1.65
N GLY A 444 -8.86 -11.16 -1.51
CA GLY A 444 -7.98 -10.01 -1.49
C GLY A 444 -8.59 -8.83 -0.75
N PRO A 445 -7.81 -7.77 -0.51
CA PRO A 445 -8.25 -6.62 0.26
C PRO A 445 -9.45 -5.93 -0.37
N PHE A 446 -10.46 -5.71 0.45
CA PHE A 446 -11.68 -4.99 0.14
C PHE A 446 -11.90 -3.90 1.18
N ARG A 447 -12.02 -2.66 0.75
CA ARG A 447 -12.09 -1.47 1.59
C ARG A 447 -13.37 -0.71 1.39
N TRP A 448 -13.85 -0.05 2.46
CA TRP A 448 -14.93 0.92 2.36
C TRP A 448 -14.68 2.14 3.23
N VAL A 449 -15.28 3.25 2.83
CA VAL A 449 -15.21 4.54 3.52
C VAL A 449 -16.61 5.13 3.61
N CYS A 450 -17.05 5.43 4.84
CA CYS A 450 -18.30 6.11 5.10
C CYS A 450 -18.13 7.62 4.85
N THR A 451 -18.79 8.15 3.81
CA THR A 451 -18.63 9.56 3.41
C THR A 451 -19.37 10.55 4.31
N SER A 452 -20.15 10.06 5.26
CA SER A 452 -20.73 10.85 6.35
C SER A 452 -19.70 11.34 7.36
N SER A 453 -18.53 10.71 7.42
CA SER A 453 -17.54 10.88 8.50
C SER A 453 -18.11 10.57 9.90
N ASP A 454 -19.20 9.81 9.99
CA ASP A 454 -19.86 9.43 11.23
C ASP A 454 -19.41 8.03 11.67
N PRO A 455 -18.86 7.85 12.90
CA PRO A 455 -18.54 6.54 13.43
C PRO A 455 -19.73 5.57 13.52
N ALA A 456 -20.96 6.10 13.65
CA ALA A 456 -22.16 5.26 13.68
C ALA A 456 -22.41 4.56 12.35
N ASP A 457 -22.19 5.23 11.22
CA ASP A 457 -22.27 4.61 9.90
C ASP A 457 -21.20 3.53 9.73
N LEU A 458 -19.98 3.74 10.26
CA LEU A 458 -18.94 2.71 10.23
C LEU A 458 -19.35 1.47 11.04
N ALA A 459 -19.91 1.64 12.23
CA ALA A 459 -20.40 0.52 13.04
C ALA A 459 -21.52 -0.26 12.34
N ILE A 460 -22.42 0.43 11.64
CA ILE A 460 -23.47 -0.22 10.84
C ILE A 460 -22.86 -1.00 9.68
N THR A 461 -21.89 -0.44 8.97
CA THR A 461 -21.22 -1.14 7.86
C THR A 461 -20.40 -2.33 8.35
N ASP A 462 -19.74 -2.25 9.50
CA ASP A 462 -19.03 -3.38 10.11
C ASP A 462 -19.98 -4.53 10.42
N GLN A 463 -21.15 -4.23 11.01
CA GLN A 463 -22.17 -5.22 11.32
C GLN A 463 -22.72 -5.89 10.03
N ILE A 464 -23.03 -5.10 9.00
CA ILE A 464 -23.50 -5.62 7.70
C ILE A 464 -22.44 -6.55 7.07
N ALA A 465 -21.17 -6.18 7.14
CA ALA A 465 -20.09 -7.00 6.60
C ALA A 465 -19.97 -8.34 7.34
N VAL A 466 -20.04 -8.34 8.67
CA VAL A 466 -20.04 -9.56 9.48
C VAL A 466 -21.21 -10.47 9.10
N GLU A 467 -22.45 -9.93 9.05
CA GLU A 467 -23.65 -10.71 8.70
C GLU A 467 -23.55 -11.33 7.30
N ALA A 468 -23.03 -10.58 6.32
CA ALA A 468 -22.83 -11.10 4.97
C ALA A 468 -21.81 -12.26 4.95
N LEU A 469 -20.67 -12.11 5.64
CA LEU A 469 -19.65 -13.15 5.71
C LEU A 469 -20.12 -14.38 6.49
N GLU A 470 -20.90 -14.23 7.56
CA GLU A 470 -21.47 -15.35 8.32
C GLU A 470 -22.44 -16.19 7.48
N GLN A 471 -23.27 -15.54 6.66
CA GLN A 471 -24.16 -16.23 5.73
C GLN A 471 -23.36 -17.05 4.71
N LEU A 472 -22.32 -16.47 4.12
CA LEU A 472 -21.46 -17.15 3.16
C LEU A 472 -20.68 -18.31 3.81
N ALA A 473 -20.19 -18.14 5.04
CA ALA A 473 -19.43 -19.17 5.75
C ALA A 473 -20.21 -20.46 6.01
N ALA A 474 -21.54 -20.43 5.93
CA ALA A 474 -22.40 -21.59 6.04
C ALA A 474 -22.41 -22.46 4.77
N GLU A 475 -22.10 -21.88 3.61
CA GLU A 475 -22.29 -22.49 2.28
C GLU A 475 -20.99 -22.78 1.53
N VAL A 476 -19.85 -22.22 2.00
CA VAL A 476 -18.57 -22.37 1.31
C VAL A 476 -17.86 -23.69 1.63
N PRO A 477 -16.97 -24.16 0.72
CA PRO A 477 -16.10 -25.29 0.97
C PRO A 477 -15.16 -25.11 2.16
N PRO A 478 -14.74 -26.21 2.83
CA PRO A 478 -13.82 -26.13 3.97
C PRO A 478 -12.50 -25.39 3.69
N GLU A 479 -12.01 -25.45 2.46
CA GLU A 479 -10.74 -24.87 2.01
C GLU A 479 -10.72 -23.33 2.14
N ILE A 480 -11.87 -22.68 2.08
CA ILE A 480 -11.98 -21.21 2.15
C ILE A 480 -12.74 -20.71 3.37
N LYS A 481 -13.31 -21.59 4.18
CA LYS A 481 -14.06 -21.21 5.38
C LYS A 481 -13.18 -20.48 6.41
N GLY A 482 -11.94 -20.90 6.55
CA GLY A 482 -11.00 -20.29 7.48
C GLY A 482 -10.77 -18.80 7.18
N GLN A 483 -10.68 -18.42 5.91
CA GLN A 483 -10.48 -17.05 5.48
C GLN A 483 -11.66 -16.14 5.86
N LEU A 484 -12.88 -16.64 5.71
CA LEU A 484 -14.08 -15.90 6.13
C LEU A 484 -14.11 -15.71 7.65
N MET A 485 -13.81 -16.75 8.43
CA MET A 485 -13.81 -16.70 9.89
C MET A 485 -12.73 -15.74 10.43
N ASP A 486 -11.53 -15.71 9.84
CA ASP A 486 -10.47 -14.76 10.21
C ASP A 486 -10.92 -13.30 9.98
N ASN A 487 -11.62 -13.03 8.89
CA ASN A 487 -12.10 -11.70 8.57
C ASN A 487 -13.29 -11.28 9.45
N ILE A 488 -14.18 -12.19 9.81
CA ILE A 488 -15.24 -11.96 10.81
C ILE A 488 -14.61 -11.60 12.17
N HIS A 489 -13.61 -12.36 12.61
CA HIS A 489 -12.89 -12.07 13.85
C HIS A 489 -12.25 -10.67 13.80
N TRP A 490 -11.54 -10.36 12.72
CA TRP A 490 -10.91 -9.07 12.51
C TRP A 490 -11.89 -7.89 12.64
N ILE A 491 -13.06 -7.95 11.98
CA ILE A 491 -14.03 -6.86 12.03
C ILE A 491 -14.59 -6.68 13.46
N ARG A 492 -14.85 -7.78 14.16
CA ARG A 492 -15.36 -7.75 15.56
C ARG A 492 -14.36 -7.13 16.54
N GLU A 493 -13.07 -7.32 16.32
CA GLU A 493 -12.01 -6.77 17.15
C GLU A 493 -11.59 -5.34 16.76
N ALA A 494 -11.92 -4.89 15.55
CA ALA A 494 -11.40 -3.65 14.96
C ALA A 494 -11.68 -2.39 15.80
N GLU A 495 -12.85 -2.29 16.43
CA GLU A 495 -13.21 -1.13 17.27
C GLU A 495 -12.33 -1.06 18.52
N SER A 496 -12.09 -2.18 19.21
CA SER A 496 -11.31 -2.25 20.45
C SER A 496 -9.86 -1.79 20.22
N HIS A 497 -9.33 -1.99 19.01
CA HIS A 497 -7.97 -1.64 18.65
C HIS A 497 -7.78 -0.21 18.14
N LYS A 498 -8.85 0.58 18.01
CA LYS A 498 -8.81 2.01 17.63
C LYS A 498 -8.00 2.27 16.35
N LEU A 499 -8.29 1.52 15.30
CA LEU A 499 -7.48 1.50 14.06
C LEU A 499 -7.84 2.63 13.08
N VAL A 500 -8.93 3.34 13.30
CA VAL A 500 -9.39 4.42 12.40
C VAL A 500 -8.49 5.64 12.53
N VAL A 501 -7.94 6.09 11.41
CA VAL A 501 -7.15 7.32 11.30
C VAL A 501 -7.61 8.07 10.05
N GLY A 502 -7.98 9.34 10.20
CA GLY A 502 -8.57 10.14 9.13
C GLY A 502 -10.03 9.77 8.87
N SER A 503 -10.35 9.23 7.69
CA SER A 503 -11.71 8.85 7.31
C SER A 503 -12.27 7.67 8.14
N GLN A 504 -13.60 7.62 8.27
CA GLN A 504 -14.31 6.48 8.85
C GLN A 504 -14.29 5.33 7.84
N ALA A 505 -13.33 4.44 7.98
CA ALA A 505 -13.02 3.42 7.00
C ALA A 505 -12.74 2.05 7.62
N ARG A 506 -12.92 0.99 6.83
CA ARG A 506 -12.57 -0.38 7.20
C ARG A 506 -12.01 -1.16 6.02
N ILE A 507 -11.34 -2.27 6.32
CA ILE A 507 -10.82 -3.26 5.38
C ILE A 507 -11.11 -4.65 5.89
N LEU A 508 -11.31 -5.58 4.97
CA LEU A 508 -11.23 -7.04 5.18
C LEU A 508 -10.71 -7.70 3.90
N TYR A 509 -10.49 -9.01 3.91
CA TYR A 509 -10.26 -9.78 2.69
C TYR A 509 -11.52 -10.55 2.30
N ALA A 510 -11.93 -10.40 1.05
CA ALA A 510 -13.07 -11.11 0.49
C ALA A 510 -12.81 -11.51 -0.95
N ASP A 511 -13.43 -12.62 -1.36
CA ASP A 511 -13.53 -13.07 -2.74
C ASP A 511 -14.63 -12.29 -3.50
N SER A 512 -14.85 -12.61 -4.76
CA SER A 512 -15.86 -11.97 -5.61
C SER A 512 -17.25 -11.99 -4.97
N GLU A 513 -17.66 -13.14 -4.44
CA GLU A 513 -18.97 -13.33 -3.81
C GLU A 513 -19.12 -12.48 -2.54
N GLY A 514 -18.11 -12.49 -1.68
CA GLY A 514 -18.09 -11.70 -0.45
C GLY A 514 -18.13 -10.21 -0.73
N ARG A 515 -17.32 -9.72 -1.69
CA ARG A 515 -17.32 -8.30 -2.08
C ARG A 515 -18.70 -7.85 -2.60
N ILE A 516 -19.32 -8.64 -3.48
CA ILE A 516 -20.64 -8.33 -4.06
C ILE A 516 -21.73 -8.36 -2.98
N ALA A 517 -21.74 -9.39 -2.11
CA ALA A 517 -22.74 -9.50 -1.04
C ALA A 517 -22.68 -8.31 -0.09
N ILE A 518 -21.49 -7.93 0.38
CA ILE A 518 -21.28 -6.77 1.26
C ILE A 518 -21.70 -5.49 0.55
N ALA A 519 -21.24 -5.27 -0.69
CA ALA A 519 -21.52 -4.06 -1.45
C ALA A 519 -23.01 -3.86 -1.72
N LYS A 520 -23.73 -4.93 -2.09
CA LYS A 520 -25.20 -4.90 -2.25
C LYS A 520 -25.91 -4.55 -0.93
N ALA A 521 -25.46 -5.13 0.17
CA ALA A 521 -26.04 -4.86 1.47
C ALA A 521 -25.81 -3.40 1.90
N PHE A 522 -24.62 -2.83 1.63
CA PHE A 522 -24.36 -1.40 1.85
C PHE A 522 -25.25 -0.52 0.97
N ASN A 523 -25.33 -0.81 -0.33
CA ASN A 523 -26.15 -0.02 -1.25
C ASN A 523 -27.64 -0.04 -0.87
N ARG A 524 -28.13 -1.19 -0.43
CA ARG A 524 -29.50 -1.33 0.11
C ARG A 524 -29.67 -0.53 1.40
N ALA A 525 -28.70 -0.56 2.32
CA ALA A 525 -28.76 0.19 3.59
C ALA A 525 -28.77 1.71 3.37
N ILE A 526 -28.08 2.20 2.33
CA ILE A 526 -28.15 3.61 1.90
C ILE A 526 -29.56 3.93 1.39
N ARG A 527 -30.10 3.09 0.51
CA ARG A 527 -31.45 3.25 -0.08
C ARG A 527 -32.55 3.25 0.99
N GLU A 528 -32.38 2.45 2.03
CA GLU A 528 -33.32 2.35 3.15
C GLU A 528 -33.11 3.45 4.21
N GLY A 529 -32.13 4.32 4.05
CA GLY A 529 -31.81 5.39 5.01
C GLY A 529 -31.20 4.90 6.33
N LYS A 530 -30.68 3.66 6.38
CA LYS A 530 -29.94 3.12 7.53
C LYS A 530 -28.52 3.70 7.62
N LEU A 531 -27.92 3.98 6.46
CA LEU A 531 -26.69 4.74 6.34
C LEU A 531 -27.02 6.17 5.92
N SER A 532 -26.40 7.13 6.56
CA SER A 532 -26.74 8.56 6.41
C SER A 532 -26.13 9.21 5.15
N ALA A 533 -25.19 8.53 4.47
CA ALA A 533 -24.52 9.03 3.27
C ALA A 533 -24.02 7.87 2.38
N PRO A 534 -23.64 8.17 1.12
CA PRO A 534 -22.98 7.21 0.24
C PRO A 534 -21.74 6.55 0.87
N VAL A 535 -21.37 5.38 0.34
CA VAL A 535 -20.16 4.64 0.76
C VAL A 535 -19.22 4.50 -0.43
N VAL A 536 -17.95 4.81 -0.24
CA VAL A 536 -16.88 4.53 -1.21
C VAL A 536 -16.37 3.12 -0.99
N LEU A 537 -16.31 2.33 -2.05
CA LEU A 537 -15.62 1.04 -2.09
C LEU A 537 -14.28 1.19 -2.80
N GLY A 538 -13.36 0.30 -2.47
CA GLY A 538 -12.11 0.12 -3.18
C GLY A 538 -11.36 -1.11 -2.68
N ARG A 539 -10.12 -1.23 -3.09
CA ARG A 539 -9.22 -2.26 -2.59
C ARG A 539 -7.80 -1.74 -2.47
N ASP A 540 -6.94 -2.52 -1.86
CA ASP A 540 -5.50 -2.32 -1.99
C ASP A 540 -5.07 -2.75 -3.41
N HIS A 541 -4.04 -2.14 -3.96
CA HIS A 541 -3.44 -2.61 -5.20
C HIS A 541 -2.74 -3.96 -5.03
N HIS A 542 -2.26 -4.26 -3.82
CA HIS A 542 -1.82 -5.58 -3.38
C HIS A 542 -3.01 -6.55 -3.35
N ASP A 543 -3.36 -7.14 -4.48
CA ASP A 543 -4.59 -7.90 -4.66
C ASP A 543 -4.43 -9.04 -5.69
N VAL A 544 -5.47 -9.82 -5.83
CA VAL A 544 -5.61 -10.97 -6.74
C VAL A 544 -5.28 -10.59 -8.19
N SER A 545 -5.84 -9.49 -8.69
CA SER A 545 -5.72 -9.02 -10.08
C SER A 545 -4.98 -7.70 -10.23
N GLY A 546 -4.84 -6.94 -9.14
CA GLY A 546 -4.43 -5.53 -9.22
C GLY A 546 -2.95 -5.30 -9.45
N THR A 547 -2.10 -6.31 -9.28
CA THR A 547 -0.65 -6.11 -9.27
C THR A 547 0.10 -7.24 -9.95
N ASP A 548 0.93 -6.87 -10.92
CA ASP A 548 1.99 -7.71 -11.47
C ASP A 548 3.32 -7.30 -10.83
N SER A 549 3.84 -8.15 -9.95
CA SER A 549 5.09 -7.98 -9.22
C SER A 549 5.78 -9.34 -9.09
N PRO A 550 6.87 -9.59 -9.81
CA PRO A 550 7.47 -10.92 -9.98
C PRO A 550 7.87 -11.62 -8.68
N TYR A 551 8.27 -10.85 -7.69
CA TYR A 551 8.76 -11.38 -6.40
C TYR A 551 7.80 -11.12 -5.23
N ARG A 552 6.59 -10.59 -5.51
CA ARG A 552 5.58 -10.30 -4.50
C ARG A 552 4.21 -10.85 -4.91
N GLU A 553 3.31 -10.08 -5.54
CA GLU A 553 1.93 -10.50 -5.83
C GLU A 553 1.82 -11.60 -6.88
N THR A 554 2.72 -11.63 -7.85
CA THR A 554 2.75 -12.70 -8.87
C THR A 554 3.87 -13.73 -8.66
N SER A 555 4.49 -13.74 -7.48
CA SER A 555 5.62 -14.63 -7.16
C SER A 555 5.25 -16.12 -7.17
N ASN A 556 3.99 -16.47 -6.93
CA ASN A 556 3.49 -17.85 -7.00
C ASN A 556 2.91 -18.24 -8.37
N ILE A 557 3.24 -17.48 -9.42
CA ILE A 557 2.92 -17.81 -10.81
C ILE A 557 4.17 -18.37 -11.48
N TYR A 558 4.18 -19.68 -11.74
CA TYR A 558 5.40 -20.41 -12.11
C TYR A 558 5.50 -20.77 -13.61
N ASP A 559 4.60 -20.29 -14.46
CA ASP A 559 4.60 -20.54 -15.90
C ASP A 559 5.53 -19.59 -16.69
N GLY A 560 6.32 -18.75 -16.01
CA GLY A 560 7.20 -17.75 -16.60
C GLY A 560 6.54 -16.38 -16.81
N SER A 561 5.23 -16.31 -16.76
CA SER A 561 4.49 -15.07 -17.03
C SER A 561 4.44 -14.08 -15.86
N ARG A 562 5.02 -14.42 -14.70
CA ARG A 562 5.14 -13.51 -13.55
C ARG A 562 5.85 -12.17 -13.87
N PHE A 563 6.61 -12.13 -14.97
CA PHE A 563 7.33 -10.94 -15.42
C PHE A 563 6.55 -10.08 -16.42
N THR A 564 5.30 -10.44 -16.73
CA THR A 564 4.42 -9.65 -17.61
C THR A 564 3.48 -8.78 -16.78
N ALA A 565 2.99 -7.68 -17.36
CA ALA A 565 2.08 -6.74 -16.71
C ALA A 565 0.66 -6.76 -17.32
N ASP A 566 0.33 -7.78 -18.11
CA ASP A 566 -0.95 -7.84 -18.81
C ASP A 566 -2.13 -7.92 -17.85
N MET A 567 -2.00 -8.62 -16.72
CA MET A 567 -3.08 -8.76 -15.76
C MET A 567 -3.48 -7.40 -15.15
N ALA A 568 -2.52 -6.62 -14.63
CA ALA A 568 -2.80 -5.32 -14.04
C ALA A 568 -3.35 -4.31 -15.06
N VAL A 569 -2.84 -4.32 -16.29
CA VAL A 569 -3.33 -3.45 -17.37
C VAL A 569 -4.78 -3.84 -17.75
N GLN A 570 -5.04 -5.12 -18.00
CA GLN A 570 -6.39 -5.60 -18.33
C GLN A 570 -7.38 -5.40 -17.18
N ASN A 571 -6.93 -5.54 -15.93
CA ASN A 571 -7.75 -5.28 -14.75
C ASN A 571 -8.31 -3.85 -14.77
N VAL A 572 -7.44 -2.85 -14.91
CA VAL A 572 -7.85 -1.42 -14.93
C VAL A 572 -8.73 -1.08 -16.14
N ILE A 573 -8.43 -1.64 -17.33
CA ILE A 573 -9.26 -1.48 -18.52
C ILE A 573 -10.66 -2.04 -18.26
N GLY A 574 -10.74 -3.24 -17.71
CA GLY A 574 -12.01 -3.89 -17.43
C GLY A 574 -12.84 -3.22 -16.35
N ASP A 575 -12.21 -2.71 -15.29
CA ASP A 575 -12.87 -1.89 -14.26
C ASP A 575 -13.43 -0.61 -14.85
N SER A 576 -12.68 0.02 -15.78
CA SER A 576 -13.07 1.29 -16.42
C SER A 576 -14.42 1.21 -17.14
N PHE A 577 -14.66 0.14 -17.89
CA PHE A 577 -15.92 0.03 -18.65
C PHE A 577 -17.01 -0.80 -17.94
N ARG A 578 -16.77 -1.21 -16.67
CA ARG A 578 -17.78 -1.87 -15.83
C ARG A 578 -18.30 -1.00 -14.70
N GLY A 579 -18.01 0.31 -14.74
CA GLY A 579 -18.63 1.29 -13.85
C GLY A 579 -17.86 1.67 -12.61
N ALA A 580 -16.55 1.44 -12.56
CA ALA A 580 -15.67 2.04 -11.54
C ALA A 580 -15.82 3.57 -11.56
N THR A 581 -15.91 4.21 -10.39
CA THR A 581 -16.03 5.67 -10.28
C THR A 581 -14.72 6.36 -10.67
N TRP A 582 -13.58 5.77 -10.31
CA TRP A 582 -12.27 6.14 -10.83
C TRP A 582 -11.36 4.92 -10.88
N VAL A 583 -10.36 5.00 -11.74
CA VAL A 583 -9.35 3.97 -11.92
C VAL A 583 -7.96 4.56 -11.98
N SER A 584 -6.97 3.74 -11.64
CA SER A 584 -5.58 4.14 -11.70
C SER A 584 -4.68 2.98 -12.09
N ILE A 585 -3.58 3.28 -12.80
CA ILE A 585 -2.50 2.34 -13.05
C ILE A 585 -1.14 3.04 -12.83
N HIS A 586 -0.23 2.33 -12.16
CA HIS A 586 1.05 2.87 -11.73
C HIS A 586 2.19 1.94 -12.07
N ASN A 587 3.32 2.51 -12.44
CA ASN A 587 4.61 1.87 -12.32
C ASN A 587 5.22 2.28 -10.97
N GLY A 588 5.62 1.30 -10.20
CA GLY A 588 6.15 1.51 -8.85
C GLY A 588 5.20 1.03 -7.75
N GLY A 589 5.77 0.62 -6.65
CA GLY A 589 5.08 0.08 -5.48
C GLY A 589 6.05 -0.09 -4.31
N GLY A 590 5.72 -0.94 -3.35
CA GLY A 590 6.55 -1.19 -2.17
C GLY A 590 7.95 -1.72 -2.47
N VAL A 591 8.19 -2.22 -3.68
CA VAL A 591 9.49 -2.74 -4.17
C VAL A 591 10.26 -1.76 -5.06
N GLY A 592 9.75 -0.55 -5.30
CA GLY A 592 10.45 0.53 -6.02
C GLY A 592 9.98 0.79 -7.46
N TRP A 593 10.59 1.77 -8.10
CA TRP A 593 10.39 2.11 -9.50
C TRP A 593 10.82 0.95 -10.42
N GLY A 594 10.05 0.69 -11.48
CA GLY A 594 10.38 -0.31 -12.48
C GLY A 594 10.16 -1.76 -12.07
N GLU A 595 9.87 -2.03 -10.81
CA GLU A 595 9.78 -3.39 -10.26
C GLU A 595 8.34 -3.94 -10.25
N VAL A 596 7.33 -3.10 -10.48
CA VAL A 596 5.93 -3.47 -10.35
C VAL A 596 5.02 -2.58 -11.19
N ILE A 597 4.01 -3.20 -11.82
CA ILE A 597 2.85 -2.49 -12.39
C ILE A 597 1.64 -2.85 -11.54
N ASN A 598 0.94 -1.84 -11.05
CA ASN A 598 -0.22 -2.04 -10.19
C ASN A 598 -1.36 -1.09 -10.54
N GLY A 599 -2.58 -1.53 -10.31
CA GLY A 599 -3.79 -0.77 -10.56
C GLY A 599 -4.82 -0.91 -9.47
N GLY A 600 -5.72 0.05 -9.40
CA GLY A 600 -6.80 0.06 -8.45
C GLY A 600 -7.96 0.91 -8.91
N PHE A 601 -9.03 0.83 -8.15
CA PHE A 601 -10.29 1.55 -8.40
C PHE A 601 -10.84 2.16 -7.12
N GLY A 602 -11.74 3.12 -7.30
CA GLY A 602 -12.74 3.48 -6.32
C GLY A 602 -14.14 3.42 -6.94
N MET A 603 -15.14 3.05 -6.16
CA MET A 603 -16.54 2.97 -6.57
C MET A 603 -17.44 3.60 -5.52
N LEU A 604 -18.31 4.49 -5.93
CA LEU A 604 -19.30 5.09 -5.05
C LEU A 604 -20.61 4.29 -5.10
N LEU A 605 -21.09 3.89 -3.93
CA LEU A 605 -22.46 3.38 -3.70
C LEU A 605 -23.31 4.54 -3.22
N ASP A 606 -24.40 4.82 -3.91
CA ASP A 606 -25.28 5.97 -3.67
C ASP A 606 -26.74 5.57 -3.37
N GLY A 607 -27.00 4.26 -3.20
CA GLY A 607 -28.32 3.71 -2.95
C GLY A 607 -29.14 3.44 -4.20
N THR A 608 -28.65 3.76 -5.40
CA THR A 608 -29.41 3.59 -6.65
C THR A 608 -29.36 2.15 -7.19
N GLU A 609 -30.32 1.76 -8.02
CA GLU A 609 -30.31 0.49 -8.76
C GLU A 609 -29.16 0.45 -9.78
N ALA A 610 -28.80 1.60 -10.36
CA ALA A 610 -27.65 1.70 -11.25
C ALA A 610 -26.34 1.33 -10.53
N ALA A 611 -26.19 1.70 -9.25
CA ALA A 611 -25.05 1.28 -8.44
C ALA A 611 -25.03 -0.24 -8.22
N ASP A 612 -26.20 -0.89 -8.01
CA ASP A 612 -26.30 -2.36 -7.89
C ASP A 612 -25.78 -3.05 -9.17
N GLY A 613 -26.18 -2.58 -10.35
CA GLY A 613 -25.71 -3.15 -11.63
C GLY A 613 -24.21 -2.97 -11.85
N ARG A 614 -23.66 -1.78 -11.52
CA ARG A 614 -22.22 -1.51 -11.65
C ARG A 614 -21.39 -2.38 -10.70
N LEU A 615 -21.77 -2.44 -9.42
CA LEU A 615 -20.99 -3.19 -8.42
C LEU A 615 -20.92 -4.69 -8.74
N GLU A 616 -22.01 -5.29 -9.24
CA GLU A 616 -22.02 -6.71 -9.61
C GLU A 616 -21.02 -7.02 -10.72
N MET A 617 -21.08 -6.28 -11.82
CA MET A 617 -20.20 -6.51 -12.97
C MET A 617 -18.74 -6.19 -12.65
N MET A 618 -18.48 -5.06 -11.99
CA MET A 618 -17.13 -4.59 -11.77
C MET A 618 -16.40 -5.43 -10.72
N LEU A 619 -17.03 -5.71 -9.56
CA LEU A 619 -16.39 -6.52 -8.51
C LEU A 619 -16.22 -7.98 -8.93
N HIS A 620 -17.12 -8.50 -9.76
CA HIS A 620 -16.95 -9.82 -10.36
C HIS A 620 -15.71 -9.88 -11.26
N TRP A 621 -15.57 -8.91 -12.15
CA TRP A 621 -14.41 -8.82 -13.05
C TRP A 621 -13.10 -8.60 -12.30
N ASP A 622 -13.07 -7.65 -11.40
CA ASP A 622 -11.86 -7.23 -10.68
C ASP A 622 -11.17 -8.41 -9.96
N VAL A 623 -11.94 -9.37 -9.45
CA VAL A 623 -11.40 -10.58 -8.82
C VAL A 623 -11.12 -11.68 -9.84
N ASN A 624 -12.09 -12.00 -10.71
CA ASN A 624 -12.02 -13.18 -11.57
C ASN A 624 -10.99 -13.07 -12.70
N ASN A 625 -10.58 -11.87 -13.10
CA ASN A 625 -9.45 -11.65 -13.98
C ASN A 625 -8.17 -12.29 -13.41
N GLY A 626 -7.87 -12.05 -12.14
CA GLY A 626 -6.69 -12.62 -11.47
C GLY A 626 -6.81 -14.12 -11.22
N ILE A 627 -8.00 -14.62 -10.85
CA ILE A 627 -8.22 -16.07 -10.70
C ILE A 627 -8.03 -16.77 -12.04
N ALA A 628 -8.55 -16.24 -13.15
CA ALA A 628 -8.36 -16.79 -14.48
C ALA A 628 -6.87 -16.85 -14.86
N ARG A 629 -6.12 -15.79 -14.57
CA ARG A 629 -4.68 -15.73 -14.80
C ARG A 629 -3.91 -16.80 -14.02
N ARG A 630 -4.24 -16.97 -12.73
CA ARG A 630 -3.63 -17.95 -11.85
C ARG A 630 -4.03 -19.37 -12.21
N SER A 631 -5.28 -19.59 -12.62
CA SER A 631 -5.74 -20.90 -13.09
C SER A 631 -5.02 -21.31 -14.37
N TRP A 632 -4.79 -20.39 -15.33
CA TRP A 632 -4.03 -20.64 -16.54
C TRP A 632 -2.57 -21.01 -16.22
N ALA A 633 -2.00 -20.44 -15.19
CA ALA A 633 -0.67 -20.81 -14.68
C ALA A 633 -0.64 -22.14 -13.89
N ARG A 634 -1.76 -22.84 -13.82
CA ARG A 634 -1.92 -24.15 -13.17
C ARG A 634 -1.95 -24.14 -11.63
N ASN A 635 -2.18 -22.97 -11.00
CA ASN A 635 -2.35 -22.90 -9.56
C ASN A 635 -3.63 -23.67 -9.14
N GLU A 636 -3.49 -24.67 -8.26
CA GLU A 636 -4.58 -25.60 -7.91
C GLU A 636 -5.78 -24.89 -7.26
N GLY A 637 -5.53 -23.97 -6.32
CA GLY A 637 -6.58 -23.16 -5.68
C GLY A 637 -7.37 -22.33 -6.68
N ALA A 638 -6.67 -21.75 -7.67
CA ALA A 638 -7.31 -20.96 -8.71
C ALA A 638 -8.11 -21.82 -9.71
N LEU A 639 -7.66 -23.01 -10.00
CA LEU A 639 -8.43 -23.98 -10.79
C LEU A 639 -9.73 -24.38 -10.11
N LEU A 640 -9.71 -24.58 -8.79
CA LEU A 640 -10.91 -24.88 -8.01
C LEU A 640 -11.84 -23.66 -7.99
N ALA A 641 -11.32 -22.49 -7.67
CA ALA A 641 -12.09 -21.25 -7.57
C ALA A 641 -12.78 -20.88 -8.90
N ILE A 642 -12.04 -20.94 -10.03
CA ILE A 642 -12.60 -20.53 -11.33
C ILE A 642 -13.65 -21.52 -11.85
N ARG A 643 -13.51 -22.83 -11.58
CA ARG A 643 -14.53 -23.83 -11.94
C ARG A 643 -15.82 -23.58 -11.17
N ARG A 644 -15.72 -23.35 -9.86
CA ARG A 644 -16.87 -22.99 -9.02
C ARG A 644 -17.55 -21.71 -9.52
N GLU A 645 -16.78 -20.71 -9.94
CA GLU A 645 -17.34 -19.45 -10.45
C GLU A 645 -18.03 -19.63 -11.82
N MET A 646 -17.49 -20.45 -12.73
CA MET A 646 -18.14 -20.78 -13.99
C MET A 646 -19.47 -21.55 -13.80
N GLU A 647 -19.59 -22.38 -12.75
CA GLU A 647 -20.84 -23.07 -12.43
C GLU A 647 -21.91 -22.09 -11.93
N ARG A 648 -21.52 -21.02 -11.26
CA ARG A 648 -22.41 -20.03 -10.63
C ARG A 648 -22.78 -18.87 -11.57
N THR A 649 -21.91 -18.56 -12.53
CA THR A 649 -22.05 -17.43 -13.44
C THR A 649 -22.20 -17.91 -14.88
N PRO A 650 -23.44 -18.04 -15.40
CA PRO A 650 -23.71 -18.67 -16.71
C PRO A 650 -22.99 -18.02 -17.90
N LEU A 651 -22.66 -16.73 -17.82
CA LEU A 651 -21.96 -15.99 -18.88
C LEU A 651 -20.43 -16.04 -18.75
N LEU A 652 -19.90 -16.64 -17.69
CA LEU A 652 -18.47 -16.79 -17.52
C LEU A 652 -17.97 -18.05 -18.20
N THR A 653 -17.06 -17.88 -19.14
CA THR A 653 -16.34 -18.99 -19.76
C THR A 653 -14.84 -18.68 -19.71
N VAL A 654 -14.09 -19.47 -18.98
CA VAL A 654 -12.63 -19.32 -18.84
C VAL A 654 -11.93 -20.51 -19.46
N THR A 655 -10.90 -20.25 -20.27
CA THR A 655 -10.03 -21.30 -20.82
C THR A 655 -9.21 -21.92 -19.68
N LEU A 656 -9.36 -23.22 -19.51
CA LEU A 656 -8.58 -23.96 -18.50
C LEU A 656 -7.39 -24.70 -19.14
N PRO A 657 -6.27 -24.84 -18.43
CA PRO A 657 -5.11 -25.57 -18.95
C PRO A 657 -5.37 -27.08 -18.94
N ASN A 658 -4.86 -27.76 -19.96
CA ASN A 658 -4.68 -29.21 -19.89
C ASN A 658 -3.37 -29.49 -19.16
N LEU A 659 -3.44 -30.26 -18.09
CA LEU A 659 -2.27 -30.59 -17.28
C LEU A 659 -1.42 -31.64 -18.01
N VAL A 660 -0.11 -31.43 -18.06
CA VAL A 660 0.86 -32.33 -18.67
C VAL A 660 1.38 -33.29 -17.61
N ASP A 661 1.66 -34.54 -17.99
CA ASP A 661 2.32 -35.50 -17.12
C ASP A 661 3.81 -35.12 -16.98
N ASP A 662 4.23 -34.81 -15.75
CA ASP A 662 5.61 -34.41 -15.45
C ASP A 662 6.62 -35.52 -15.85
N ASN A 663 6.27 -36.81 -15.72
CA ASN A 663 7.12 -37.91 -16.16
C ASN A 663 7.39 -37.89 -17.66
N LEU A 664 6.50 -37.30 -18.50
CA LEU A 664 6.73 -37.10 -19.91
C LEU A 664 7.84 -36.08 -20.14
N LEU A 665 7.79 -34.98 -19.39
CA LEU A 665 8.79 -33.89 -19.53
C LEU A 665 10.15 -34.31 -18.98
N ASP A 666 10.18 -35.02 -17.86
CA ASP A 666 11.39 -35.55 -17.23
C ASP A 666 12.14 -36.54 -18.17
N ARG A 667 11.41 -37.30 -18.94
CA ARG A 667 12.02 -38.19 -19.98
C ARG A 667 12.67 -37.41 -21.13
N LEU A 668 12.20 -36.19 -21.40
CA LEU A 668 12.73 -35.37 -22.50
C LEU A 668 13.93 -34.51 -22.07
N TYR A 669 13.89 -34.01 -20.83
CA TYR A 669 14.84 -33.00 -20.36
C TYR A 669 15.59 -33.38 -19.08
N GLY A 670 15.30 -34.55 -18.50
CA GLY A 670 15.81 -34.99 -17.21
C GLY A 670 14.95 -34.45 -16.04
N SER A 671 15.02 -35.13 -14.89
CA SER A 671 14.34 -34.69 -13.67
C SER A 671 15.03 -33.45 -13.08
N GLY A 672 14.82 -32.30 -13.68
CA GLY A 672 15.15 -31.01 -13.10
C GLY A 672 13.97 -30.53 -12.26
N SER A 673 14.19 -30.20 -11.00
CA SER A 673 13.17 -29.51 -10.21
C SER A 673 12.77 -28.22 -10.95
N ALA A 674 11.53 -28.13 -11.43
CA ALA A 674 10.95 -26.85 -11.80
C ALA A 674 10.97 -25.97 -10.53
N GLY A 675 11.77 -24.90 -10.56
CA GLY A 675 12.02 -23.99 -9.45
C GLY A 675 10.80 -23.20 -9.01
#